data_6306c6ebff8872e85e79fad59938bf1a
#
_entry.id   6306c6ebff8872e85e79fad59938bf1a
#
_cell.length_a   1.000
_cell.length_b   1.000
_cell.length_c   1.000
_cell.angle_alpha   90.00
_cell.angle_beta   90.00
_cell.angle_gamma   90.00
#
_symmetry.space_group_name_H-M   'P 1'
#
loop_
_entity.id
_entity.type
_entity.pdbx_description
1 polymer ?
#
loop_
_entity_poly.entity_id
_entity_poly.type
_entity_poly.pdbx_seq_one_letter_code
_entity_poly.pdbx_strand_id
1 'polypeptide(L)'
;MNHTFQSNNQTIIKLQSFGSLVILDQHFNVVGVTESVVKDHGDKEDLLGTNFFDSFNNTFGEALSKIKNAVTDLIENGQSRHILPIKIRKERVYVKLRRHDEYLYIEWEQQHKKYIAAKKINELNFLLDTIQPNNWDRVCSAINKLLNYDRVFVLQIQETGYSSVIAEHTADGQAHFKGKEFSKDFMPAEVLSYYRSYSYRYAPNIDLEGQEFYYTDRGIDPLSSLLSPLPELHRLFLKRINVQSALLFRICIDDEFWGLVVAQNDEARVVDLQQRKLCTFAIQAASSKYESHVKQNLLERTELLKLAEEELKKSLSENKMVNCALIQHMDILTQLVNADGLAIFNQGDVFNYGHSPQKAQFYEIIQFLQKHTNKALFKDYNFRLNHQDNFKDKLDFAGLMYLKVGLENDYYLVWFRKENRSQVMKMELKNEPHENKQLNIWEDMRYDVAKPWNDAEINFVLRLNQIIKESIFAKLKERQLLNEELLSLNNELEMFTHTLSHDLKNPLSILKMGIQFLQQHSDNIDFTKINKWYQNFSRSVTNIEDIINNMVQLSQHRSSSLDKEPLPMAYTIQRIFQENTILYNVNNCQATFGTLLPIWGEKSAAYQIFSNLIINAIKYSAQADRPLVTIDSSHEDDYTHYQIKDNGIGIPSDHLPHIYEMFTRADNVGSIPGTGIGLSLVKRIMERLGGNIAIESEIGLGTTVHLYFPIVEPFPEQMLLD
;
A
#
# COMPACT_ATOMS: atom_id res chain seq x y z
N MET A 1 -38.24 -13.04 21.13
CA MET A 1 -39.68 -13.06 21.55
C MET A 1 -39.70 -13.51 22.99
N ASN A 2 -40.12 -12.61 23.87
CA ASN A 2 -40.17 -12.85 25.30
C ASN A 2 -41.27 -13.88 25.57
N HIS A 3 -40.91 -15.04 26.10
CA HIS A 3 -41.87 -15.97 26.66
C HIS A 3 -42.36 -15.45 28.01
N THR A 4 -43.34 -14.57 27.93
CA THR A 4 -44.09 -14.08 29.07
C THR A 4 -45.41 -14.81 29.10
N PHE A 5 -45.62 -15.70 30.10
CA PHE A 5 -46.92 -16.23 30.44
C PHE A 5 -47.58 -15.21 31.35
N GLN A 6 -48.71 -14.63 30.92
CA GLN A 6 -49.56 -13.79 31.76
C GLN A 6 -50.47 -14.64 32.59
N SER A 7 -50.26 -14.71 33.91
CA SER A 7 -51.32 -14.93 34.88
C SER A 7 -51.21 -13.85 35.94
N ASN A 8 -52.28 -13.08 36.09
CA ASN A 8 -52.47 -12.03 37.08
C ASN A 8 -51.36 -10.95 37.15
N ASN A 9 -51.21 -10.15 36.09
CA ASN A 9 -50.42 -8.91 36.03
C ASN A 9 -48.91 -8.97 36.44
N GLN A 10 -48.33 -10.15 36.69
CA GLN A 10 -46.89 -10.34 36.87
C GLN A 10 -46.33 -11.22 35.78
N THR A 11 -45.31 -10.72 35.09
CA THR A 11 -44.55 -11.49 34.10
C THR A 11 -43.69 -12.50 34.85
N ILE A 12 -43.94 -13.80 34.74
CA ILE A 12 -43.15 -14.86 35.37
C ILE A 12 -41.93 -15.15 34.45
N ILE A 13 -40.75 -14.93 35.00
CA ILE A 13 -39.48 -15.28 34.33
C ILE A 13 -39.01 -16.61 34.94
N LYS A 14 -38.64 -17.57 34.07
CA LYS A 14 -38.04 -18.86 34.49
C LYS A 14 -36.52 -18.82 34.37
N LEU A 15 -35.83 -19.14 35.46
CA LEU A 15 -34.36 -19.28 35.53
C LEU A 15 -34.00 -20.75 35.78
N GLN A 16 -32.74 -21.15 35.48
CA GLN A 16 -32.27 -22.49 35.76
C GLN A 16 -32.25 -22.78 37.27
N SER A 17 -32.53 -24.02 37.64
CA SER A 17 -32.74 -24.46 39.05
C SER A 17 -31.45 -24.99 39.72
N PHE A 18 -30.26 -24.88 39.13
CA PHE A 18 -29.02 -25.36 39.73
C PHE A 18 -28.42 -24.41 40.79
N GLY A 19 -28.98 -23.26 40.99
CA GLY A 19 -28.54 -22.27 41.97
C GLY A 19 -29.70 -21.33 42.36
N SER A 20 -29.40 -20.39 43.23
CA SER A 20 -30.31 -19.38 43.72
C SER A 20 -29.82 -17.98 43.42
N LEU A 21 -30.75 -17.03 43.22
CA LEU A 21 -30.44 -15.64 42.90
C LEU A 21 -31.29 -14.72 43.78
N VAL A 22 -30.62 -13.71 44.35
CA VAL A 22 -31.26 -12.54 44.97
C VAL A 22 -30.68 -11.29 44.27
N ILE A 23 -31.55 -10.34 43.90
CA ILE A 23 -31.14 -9.06 43.34
C ILE A 23 -31.53 -7.97 44.34
N LEU A 24 -30.58 -7.08 44.62
CA LEU A 24 -30.73 -5.98 45.59
C LEU A 24 -30.64 -4.64 44.86
N ASP A 25 -31.37 -3.66 45.39
CA ASP A 25 -31.26 -2.25 45.03
C ASP A 25 -30.00 -1.60 45.68
N GLN A 26 -29.84 -0.29 45.46
CA GLN A 26 -28.73 0.50 46.04
C GLN A 26 -28.78 0.58 47.59
N HIS A 27 -29.93 0.33 48.20
CA HIS A 27 -30.13 0.33 49.64
C HIS A 27 -30.08 -1.09 50.24
N PHE A 28 -29.67 -2.08 49.44
CA PHE A 28 -29.64 -3.50 49.78
C PHE A 28 -31.01 -4.11 50.04
N ASN A 29 -32.11 -3.49 49.59
CA ASN A 29 -33.43 -4.11 49.65
C ASN A 29 -33.55 -5.15 48.54
N VAL A 30 -34.22 -6.24 48.85
CA VAL A 30 -34.46 -7.34 47.94
C VAL A 30 -35.53 -6.94 46.92
N VAL A 31 -35.13 -6.78 45.66
CA VAL A 31 -36.01 -6.43 44.55
C VAL A 31 -36.35 -7.60 43.63
N GLY A 32 -35.59 -8.72 43.77
CA GLY A 32 -35.87 -9.93 43.01
C GLY A 32 -35.31 -11.17 43.68
N VAL A 33 -36.04 -12.32 43.61
CA VAL A 33 -35.68 -13.61 44.22
C VAL A 33 -36.12 -14.78 43.38
N THR A 34 -35.31 -15.85 43.34
CA THR A 34 -35.71 -17.13 42.77
C THR A 34 -36.65 -17.92 43.70
N GLU A 35 -37.48 -18.80 43.15
CA GLU A 35 -38.37 -19.69 43.84
C GLU A 35 -37.64 -20.55 44.89
N SER A 36 -36.41 -20.99 44.63
CA SER A 36 -35.57 -21.75 45.58
C SER A 36 -35.34 -20.97 46.87
N VAL A 37 -35.16 -19.65 46.78
CA VAL A 37 -34.95 -18.77 47.94
C VAL A 37 -36.27 -18.64 48.73
N VAL A 38 -37.36 -18.51 48.05
CA VAL A 38 -38.69 -18.44 48.70
C VAL A 38 -39.03 -19.70 49.46
N LYS A 39 -38.78 -20.88 48.87
CA LYS A 39 -38.99 -22.19 49.56
C LYS A 39 -38.17 -22.34 50.82
N ASP A 40 -36.99 -21.72 50.89
CA ASP A 40 -36.09 -21.80 52.05
C ASP A 40 -36.44 -20.78 53.16
N HIS A 41 -37.12 -19.65 52.80
CA HIS A 41 -37.29 -18.50 53.70
C HIS A 41 -38.76 -18.14 54.03
N GLY A 42 -39.74 -18.72 53.34
CA GLY A 42 -41.15 -18.42 53.52
C GLY A 42 -41.79 -17.72 52.31
N ASP A 43 -42.80 -16.92 52.56
CA ASP A 43 -43.56 -16.27 51.47
C ASP A 43 -42.73 -15.18 50.77
N LYS A 44 -42.94 -15.05 49.45
CA LYS A 44 -42.27 -14.03 48.61
C LYS A 44 -42.57 -12.61 49.07
N GLU A 45 -43.77 -12.40 49.64
CA GLU A 45 -44.24 -11.10 50.11
C GLU A 45 -43.47 -10.64 51.35
N ASP A 46 -42.98 -11.58 52.17
CA ASP A 46 -42.15 -11.32 53.34
C ASP A 46 -40.69 -11.01 53.00
N LEU A 47 -40.23 -11.33 51.78
CA LEU A 47 -38.86 -11.14 51.36
C LEU A 47 -38.69 -9.90 50.50
N LEU A 48 -39.59 -9.68 49.54
CA LEU A 48 -39.46 -8.59 48.60
C LEU A 48 -39.68 -7.22 49.30
N GLY A 49 -38.76 -6.28 49.07
CA GLY A 49 -38.75 -4.97 49.70
C GLY A 49 -38.05 -4.91 51.06
N THR A 50 -37.61 -6.05 51.61
CA THR A 50 -36.88 -6.10 52.91
C THR A 50 -35.39 -5.93 52.69
N ASN A 51 -34.70 -5.48 53.77
CA ASN A 51 -33.22 -5.41 53.69
C ASN A 51 -32.61 -6.81 53.76
N PHE A 52 -31.73 -7.12 52.82
CA PHE A 52 -31.11 -8.42 52.67
C PHE A 52 -30.32 -8.86 53.93
N PHE A 53 -29.58 -7.97 54.55
CA PHE A 53 -28.73 -8.31 55.70
C PHE A 53 -29.56 -8.62 56.95
N ASP A 54 -30.75 -8.09 57.06
CA ASP A 54 -31.67 -8.38 58.17
C ASP A 54 -32.43 -9.69 57.91
N SER A 55 -33.02 -9.86 56.75
CA SER A 55 -33.85 -11.01 56.41
C SER A 55 -33.10 -12.30 56.22
N PHE A 56 -31.84 -12.25 55.79
CA PHE A 56 -31.04 -13.43 55.51
C PHE A 56 -30.06 -13.83 56.63
N ASN A 57 -30.17 -13.18 57.81
CA ASN A 57 -29.31 -13.49 58.96
C ASN A 57 -29.43 -14.96 59.39
N ASN A 58 -30.66 -15.50 59.47
CA ASN A 58 -30.89 -16.90 59.84
C ASN A 58 -30.35 -17.91 58.82
N THR A 59 -30.25 -17.53 57.57
CA THR A 59 -29.79 -18.38 56.47
C THR A 59 -28.26 -18.47 56.41
N PHE A 60 -27.61 -17.30 56.39
CA PHE A 60 -26.17 -17.21 56.24
C PHE A 60 -25.42 -17.23 57.58
N GLY A 61 -26.06 -16.88 58.71
CA GLY A 61 -25.45 -16.83 60.03
C GLY A 61 -24.13 -16.02 60.01
N GLU A 62 -23.08 -16.60 60.58
CA GLU A 62 -21.76 -15.98 60.59
C GLU A 62 -21.17 -15.66 59.21
N ALA A 63 -21.64 -16.35 58.17
CA ALA A 63 -21.18 -16.09 56.82
C ALA A 63 -21.72 -14.77 56.22
N LEU A 64 -22.79 -14.20 56.81
CA LEU A 64 -23.38 -12.92 56.35
C LEU A 64 -22.39 -11.78 56.51
N SER A 65 -21.57 -11.78 57.56
CA SER A 65 -20.49 -10.80 57.78
C SER A 65 -19.46 -10.81 56.63
N LYS A 66 -19.13 -12.00 56.12
CA LYS A 66 -18.22 -12.16 54.98
C LYS A 66 -18.82 -11.64 53.68
N ILE A 67 -20.12 -11.90 53.50
CA ILE A 67 -20.87 -11.35 52.33
C ILE A 67 -20.87 -9.83 52.40
N LYS A 68 -21.18 -9.27 53.60
CA LYS A 68 -21.24 -7.82 53.81
C LYS A 68 -19.92 -7.14 53.50
N ASN A 69 -18.82 -7.69 54.03
CA ASN A 69 -17.48 -7.17 53.74
C ASN A 69 -17.15 -7.24 52.23
N ALA A 70 -17.45 -8.35 51.58
CA ALA A 70 -17.20 -8.50 50.16
C ALA A 70 -18.11 -7.58 49.29
N VAL A 71 -19.31 -7.25 49.73
CA VAL A 71 -20.16 -6.24 49.09
C VAL A 71 -19.55 -4.85 49.24
N THR A 72 -19.07 -4.52 50.46
CA THR A 72 -18.35 -3.25 50.68
C THR A 72 -17.12 -3.14 49.80
N ASP A 73 -16.26 -4.18 49.77
CA ASP A 73 -15.10 -4.20 48.91
C ASP A 73 -15.43 -4.04 47.40
N LEU A 74 -16.54 -4.67 46.98
CA LEU A 74 -17.00 -4.58 45.59
C LEU A 74 -17.44 -3.16 45.22
N ILE A 75 -18.07 -2.45 46.18
CA ILE A 75 -18.57 -1.08 45.98
C ILE A 75 -17.41 -0.08 46.07
N GLU A 76 -16.53 -0.19 47.07
CA GLU A 76 -15.46 0.77 47.36
C GLU A 76 -14.28 0.64 46.34
N ASN A 77 -13.91 -0.61 46.01
CA ASN A 77 -12.75 -0.88 45.15
C ASN A 77 -13.12 -0.97 43.65
N GLY A 78 -14.37 -0.75 43.26
CA GLY A 78 -14.82 -0.79 41.86
C GLY A 78 -14.69 -2.16 41.19
N GLN A 79 -14.54 -3.24 41.97
CA GLN A 79 -14.47 -4.59 41.44
C GLN A 79 -15.84 -5.00 40.87
N SER A 80 -15.86 -5.57 39.67
CA SER A 80 -17.12 -5.96 39.02
C SER A 80 -17.70 -7.28 39.54
N ARG A 81 -16.87 -8.14 40.19
CA ARG A 81 -17.26 -9.49 40.63
C ARG A 81 -16.46 -9.97 41.81
N HIS A 82 -17.11 -10.68 42.76
CA HIS A 82 -16.45 -11.37 43.87
C HIS A 82 -17.05 -12.77 44.06
N ILE A 83 -16.25 -13.76 44.46
CA ILE A 83 -16.73 -15.13 44.75
C ILE A 83 -16.19 -15.62 46.06
N LEU A 84 -17.10 -16.04 46.94
CA LEU A 84 -16.84 -16.49 48.29
C LEU A 84 -17.26 -17.95 48.46
N PRO A 85 -16.35 -18.85 48.84
CA PRO A 85 -16.74 -20.16 49.36
C PRO A 85 -17.22 -19.98 50.81
N ILE A 86 -18.47 -20.27 51.08
CA ILE A 86 -19.05 -20.17 52.43
C ILE A 86 -19.80 -21.44 52.80
N LYS A 87 -20.16 -21.56 54.05
CA LYS A 87 -21.02 -22.64 54.54
C LYS A 87 -22.35 -22.07 54.96
N ILE A 88 -23.44 -22.54 54.32
CA ILE A 88 -24.81 -22.20 54.68
C ILE A 88 -25.42 -23.41 55.38
N ARG A 89 -25.86 -23.26 56.64
CA ARG A 89 -26.34 -24.41 57.49
C ARG A 89 -25.28 -25.53 57.52
N LYS A 90 -25.48 -26.62 56.80
CA LYS A 90 -24.52 -27.75 56.71
C LYS A 90 -23.85 -27.89 55.34
N GLU A 91 -24.29 -27.14 54.36
CA GLU A 91 -23.86 -27.24 52.98
C GLU A 91 -22.78 -26.19 52.66
N ARG A 92 -21.84 -26.56 51.78
CA ARG A 92 -20.87 -25.62 51.24
C ARG A 92 -21.41 -25.06 49.93
N VAL A 93 -21.32 -23.76 49.79
CA VAL A 93 -21.80 -23.07 48.59
C VAL A 93 -20.75 -22.04 48.11
N TYR A 94 -20.80 -21.73 46.85
CA TYR A 94 -20.11 -20.58 46.28
C TYR A 94 -21.13 -19.45 46.16
N VAL A 95 -20.89 -18.34 46.84
CA VAL A 95 -21.66 -17.10 46.66
C VAL A 95 -20.90 -16.21 45.70
N LYS A 96 -21.55 -15.79 44.65
CA LYS A 96 -21.04 -14.89 43.62
C LYS A 96 -21.76 -13.55 43.78
N LEU A 97 -20.98 -12.51 43.95
CA LEU A 97 -21.45 -11.13 44.02
C LEU A 97 -21.09 -10.44 42.70
N ARG A 98 -22.02 -9.75 42.11
CA ARG A 98 -21.83 -9.00 40.87
C ARG A 98 -22.70 -7.75 40.86
N ARG A 99 -22.07 -6.62 40.52
CA ARG A 99 -22.80 -5.39 40.23
C ARG A 99 -23.15 -5.36 38.74
N HIS A 100 -24.38 -5.03 38.43
CA HIS A 100 -24.87 -4.81 37.06
C HIS A 100 -25.84 -3.63 37.09
N ASP A 101 -25.49 -2.56 36.37
CA ASP A 101 -26.15 -1.27 36.45
C ASP A 101 -26.24 -0.78 37.91
N GLU A 102 -27.44 -0.51 38.38
CA GLU A 102 -27.71 -0.03 39.74
C GLU A 102 -27.96 -1.16 40.74
N TYR A 103 -27.98 -2.40 40.29
CA TYR A 103 -28.33 -3.57 41.09
C TYR A 103 -27.16 -4.42 41.48
N LEU A 104 -27.28 -5.06 42.65
CA LEU A 104 -26.33 -6.06 43.15
C LEU A 104 -26.96 -7.45 43.03
N TYR A 105 -26.33 -8.32 42.28
CA TYR A 105 -26.71 -9.72 42.09
C TYR A 105 -25.95 -10.59 43.07
N ILE A 106 -26.67 -11.35 43.89
CA ILE A 106 -26.14 -12.34 44.81
C ILE A 106 -26.63 -13.70 44.34
N GLU A 107 -25.72 -14.45 43.70
CA GLU A 107 -26.01 -15.80 43.19
C GLU A 107 -25.27 -16.80 44.04
N TRP A 108 -25.89 -17.95 44.40
CA TRP A 108 -25.16 -19.03 45.00
C TRP A 108 -25.54 -20.39 44.44
N GLU A 109 -24.54 -21.28 44.42
CA GLU A 109 -24.64 -22.65 43.98
C GLU A 109 -23.93 -23.60 44.91
N GLN A 110 -24.35 -24.86 44.93
CA GLN A 110 -23.73 -25.88 45.77
C GLN A 110 -22.33 -26.19 45.37
N GLN A 111 -21.40 -26.37 46.35
CA GLN A 111 -20.05 -26.85 46.14
C GLN A 111 -20.06 -28.38 46.18
N HIS A 112 -19.85 -29.02 45.02
CA HIS A 112 -19.88 -30.47 44.91
C HIS A 112 -18.51 -31.10 45.16
N LYS A 113 -17.41 -30.40 44.94
CA LYS A 113 -16.03 -30.88 45.18
C LYS A 113 -15.27 -29.94 46.07
N LYS A 114 -14.61 -30.52 47.12
CA LYS A 114 -13.84 -29.73 48.06
C LYS A 114 -12.57 -29.16 47.46
N TYR A 115 -11.88 -29.94 46.61
CA TYR A 115 -10.65 -29.54 45.94
C TYR A 115 -10.54 -30.21 44.56
N ILE A 116 -9.90 -29.52 43.60
CA ILE A 116 -9.40 -30.14 42.38
C ILE A 116 -8.03 -30.73 42.71
N ALA A 117 -7.78 -32.00 42.34
CA ALA A 117 -6.51 -32.63 42.56
C ALA A 117 -5.35 -31.83 41.94
N ALA A 118 -4.31 -31.56 42.73
CA ALA A 118 -3.13 -30.80 42.28
C ALA A 118 -2.52 -31.39 40.99
N LYS A 119 -2.62 -32.71 40.82
CA LYS A 119 -2.20 -33.43 39.61
C LYS A 119 -2.91 -32.88 38.36
N LYS A 120 -4.23 -32.61 38.39
CA LYS A 120 -4.98 -32.08 37.26
C LYS A 120 -4.57 -30.65 36.92
N ILE A 121 -4.24 -29.85 37.95
CA ILE A 121 -3.76 -28.47 37.75
C ILE A 121 -2.36 -28.51 37.11
N ASN A 122 -1.46 -29.37 37.55
CA ASN A 122 -0.13 -29.52 37.01
C ASN A 122 -0.16 -30.03 35.56
N GLU A 123 -1.03 -31.01 35.27
CA GLU A 123 -1.24 -31.50 33.92
C GLU A 123 -1.76 -30.39 32.98
N LEU A 124 -2.67 -29.54 33.46
CA LEU A 124 -3.19 -28.40 32.71
C LEU A 124 -2.09 -27.37 32.44
N ASN A 125 -1.30 -27.00 33.46
CA ASN A 125 -0.20 -26.05 33.30
C ASN A 125 0.83 -26.57 32.30
N PHE A 126 1.27 -27.84 32.43
CA PHE A 126 2.18 -28.45 31.46
C PHE A 126 1.63 -28.42 30.02
N LEU A 127 0.33 -28.68 29.90
CA LEU A 127 -0.31 -28.67 28.60
C LEU A 127 -0.40 -27.23 28.02
N LEU A 128 -0.71 -26.26 28.86
CA LEU A 128 -0.72 -24.85 28.47
C LEU A 128 0.67 -24.35 28.05
N ASP A 129 1.74 -24.80 28.72
CA ASP A 129 3.10 -24.42 28.35
C ASP A 129 3.54 -25.03 27.00
N THR A 130 3.12 -26.24 26.71
CA THR A 130 3.54 -27.02 25.53
C THR A 130 2.62 -26.91 24.35
N ILE A 131 1.47 -26.23 24.46
CA ILE A 131 0.48 -26.14 23.42
C ILE A 131 1.00 -25.25 22.27
N GLN A 132 0.95 -25.76 21.05
CA GLN A 132 1.19 -24.92 19.87
C GLN A 132 -0.01 -24.02 19.63
N PRO A 133 0.19 -22.79 19.16
CA PRO A 133 -0.87 -21.77 19.04
C PRO A 133 -2.11 -22.20 18.25
N ASN A 134 -1.94 -23.05 17.24
CA ASN A 134 -3.05 -23.51 16.37
C ASN A 134 -3.63 -24.88 16.78
N ASN A 135 -3.16 -25.48 17.87
CA ASN A 135 -3.56 -26.84 18.24
C ASN A 135 -4.77 -26.86 19.18
N TRP A 136 -5.91 -26.43 18.67
CA TRP A 136 -7.18 -26.44 19.39
C TRP A 136 -7.68 -27.87 19.78
N ASP A 137 -7.26 -28.93 19.07
CA ASP A 137 -7.58 -30.31 19.46
C ASP A 137 -6.99 -30.67 20.84
N ARG A 138 -5.76 -30.18 21.14
CA ARG A 138 -5.18 -30.35 22.47
C ARG A 138 -5.92 -29.56 23.54
N VAL A 139 -6.45 -28.37 23.20
CA VAL A 139 -7.31 -27.61 24.12
C VAL A 139 -8.58 -28.39 24.44
N CYS A 140 -9.26 -28.92 23.43
CA CYS A 140 -10.43 -29.78 23.61
C CYS A 140 -10.13 -30.96 24.50
N SER A 141 -9.02 -31.68 24.27
CA SER A 141 -8.59 -32.80 25.11
C SER A 141 -8.31 -32.40 26.57
N ALA A 142 -7.65 -31.24 26.78
CA ALA A 142 -7.39 -30.72 28.13
C ALA A 142 -8.67 -30.37 28.89
N ILE A 143 -9.58 -29.68 28.22
CA ILE A 143 -10.88 -29.34 28.79
C ILE A 143 -11.66 -30.61 29.13
N ASN A 144 -11.61 -31.61 28.23
CA ASN A 144 -12.29 -32.88 28.48
C ASN A 144 -11.73 -33.64 29.69
N LYS A 145 -10.42 -33.65 29.91
CA LYS A 145 -9.81 -34.23 31.09
C LYS A 145 -10.29 -33.60 32.40
N LEU A 146 -10.65 -32.28 32.38
CA LEU A 146 -11.22 -31.58 33.52
C LEU A 146 -12.71 -31.90 33.72
N LEU A 147 -13.47 -31.92 32.63
CA LEU A 147 -14.93 -32.03 32.63
C LEU A 147 -15.42 -33.47 32.56
N ASN A 148 -14.72 -34.32 31.82
CA ASN A 148 -15.13 -35.69 31.46
C ASN A 148 -16.49 -35.74 30.78
N TYR A 149 -16.64 -34.92 29.71
CA TYR A 149 -17.80 -34.86 28.87
C TYR A 149 -17.64 -35.80 27.65
N ASP A 150 -18.72 -36.21 27.02
CA ASP A 150 -18.70 -37.09 25.85
C ASP A 150 -18.11 -36.41 24.62
N ARG A 151 -18.31 -35.10 24.51
CA ARG A 151 -17.79 -34.31 23.39
C ARG A 151 -17.34 -32.93 23.85
N VAL A 152 -16.17 -32.49 23.35
CA VAL A 152 -15.68 -31.11 23.48
C VAL A 152 -15.18 -30.65 22.12
N PHE A 153 -15.66 -29.55 21.61
CA PHE A 153 -15.23 -29.01 20.31
C PHE A 153 -15.11 -27.50 20.32
N VAL A 154 -14.35 -26.97 19.35
CA VAL A 154 -14.19 -25.52 19.12
C VAL A 154 -15.00 -25.13 17.91
N LEU A 155 -15.96 -24.24 18.11
CA LEU A 155 -16.80 -23.64 17.07
C LEU A 155 -16.29 -22.23 16.79
N GLN A 156 -15.71 -22.03 15.61
CA GLN A 156 -15.28 -20.73 15.10
C GLN A 156 -16.44 -20.07 14.35
N ILE A 157 -16.69 -18.79 14.63
CA ILE A 157 -17.70 -18.00 13.92
C ILE A 157 -17.01 -17.24 12.79
N GLN A 158 -17.52 -17.41 11.57
CA GLN A 158 -17.02 -16.76 10.37
C GLN A 158 -17.74 -15.44 10.10
N GLU A 159 -17.08 -14.52 9.41
CA GLU A 159 -17.67 -13.25 8.97
C GLU A 159 -18.91 -13.45 8.07
N THR A 160 -18.96 -14.57 7.36
CA THR A 160 -20.10 -14.98 6.53
C THR A 160 -21.37 -15.32 7.34
N GLY A 161 -21.26 -15.40 8.67
CA GLY A 161 -22.30 -15.85 9.57
C GLY A 161 -22.40 -17.37 9.73
N TYR A 162 -21.61 -18.14 8.97
CA TYR A 162 -21.46 -19.57 9.21
C TYR A 162 -20.53 -19.83 10.40
N SER A 163 -20.65 -21.01 11.01
CA SER A 163 -19.77 -21.43 12.08
C SER A 163 -19.11 -22.76 11.72
N SER A 164 -17.79 -22.87 11.92
CA SER A 164 -17.03 -24.09 11.59
C SER A 164 -16.50 -24.79 12.82
N VAL A 165 -16.59 -26.10 12.89
CA VAL A 165 -15.92 -26.90 13.93
C VAL A 165 -14.48 -27.16 13.49
N ILE A 166 -13.54 -26.45 14.13
CA ILE A 166 -12.12 -26.49 13.77
C ILE A 166 -11.31 -27.53 14.55
N ALA A 167 -11.81 -27.93 15.71
CA ALA A 167 -11.18 -28.91 16.57
C ALA A 167 -12.20 -29.67 17.39
N GLU A 168 -11.90 -30.90 17.75
CA GLU A 168 -12.80 -31.77 18.50
C GLU A 168 -12.05 -32.82 19.31
N HIS A 169 -12.60 -33.12 20.49
CA HIS A 169 -12.29 -34.33 21.27
C HIS A 169 -13.61 -35.04 21.59
N THR A 170 -13.77 -36.27 21.12
CA THR A 170 -15.01 -37.03 21.19
C THR A 170 -14.72 -38.40 21.81
N ALA A 171 -15.61 -38.88 22.69
CA ALA A 171 -15.59 -40.25 23.18
C ALA A 171 -15.91 -41.24 22.06
N ASP A 172 -15.46 -42.49 22.24
CA ASP A 172 -15.71 -43.56 21.27
C ASP A 172 -17.22 -43.77 21.03
N GLY A 173 -17.60 -43.89 19.79
CA GLY A 173 -18.99 -44.09 19.36
C GLY A 173 -19.85 -42.84 19.18
N GLN A 174 -19.31 -41.64 19.46
CA GLN A 174 -20.00 -40.37 19.25
C GLN A 174 -19.84 -39.87 17.81
N ALA A 175 -20.85 -39.15 17.30
CA ALA A 175 -20.77 -38.51 16.00
C ALA A 175 -19.74 -37.37 15.96
N HIS A 176 -18.92 -37.30 14.91
CA HIS A 176 -17.90 -36.27 14.72
C HIS A 176 -18.47 -35.03 14.05
N PHE A 177 -18.10 -33.87 14.55
CA PHE A 177 -18.44 -32.57 13.99
C PHE A 177 -17.24 -31.84 13.36
N LYS A 178 -16.01 -32.25 13.65
CA LYS A 178 -14.81 -31.61 13.09
C LYS A 178 -14.85 -31.55 11.57
N GLY A 179 -14.64 -30.35 11.02
CA GLY A 179 -14.72 -30.07 9.58
C GLY A 179 -16.12 -29.77 9.05
N LYS A 180 -17.16 -29.90 9.87
CA LYS A 180 -18.51 -29.49 9.47
C LYS A 180 -18.74 -28.01 9.72
N GLU A 181 -19.54 -27.41 8.88
CA GLU A 181 -20.03 -26.03 9.05
C GLU A 181 -21.47 -26.05 9.54
N PHE A 182 -21.86 -25.06 10.32
CA PHE A 182 -23.23 -24.81 10.71
C PHE A 182 -23.74 -23.56 9.98
N SER A 183 -24.95 -23.63 9.43
CA SER A 183 -25.54 -22.47 8.76
C SER A 183 -25.78 -21.31 9.75
N LYS A 184 -25.91 -20.10 9.25
CA LYS A 184 -26.18 -18.91 10.07
C LYS A 184 -27.44 -19.02 10.94
N ASP A 185 -28.35 -19.92 10.60
CA ASP A 185 -29.59 -20.13 11.34
C ASP A 185 -29.36 -20.77 12.72
N PHE A 186 -28.24 -21.50 12.91
CA PHE A 186 -27.85 -22.06 14.22
C PHE A 186 -27.42 -21.00 15.22
N MET A 187 -26.86 -19.88 14.74
CA MET A 187 -26.32 -18.82 15.59
C MET A 187 -26.84 -17.46 15.15
N PRO A 188 -28.18 -17.23 15.19
CA PRO A 188 -28.75 -15.94 14.89
C PRO A 188 -28.23 -14.87 15.88
N ALA A 189 -28.38 -13.59 15.54
CA ALA A 189 -27.81 -12.48 16.31
C ALA A 189 -28.19 -12.50 17.81
N GLU A 190 -29.40 -12.92 18.13
CA GLU A 190 -29.88 -13.05 19.51
C GLU A 190 -29.12 -14.12 20.30
N VAL A 191 -28.86 -15.28 19.68
CA VAL A 191 -28.07 -16.37 20.26
C VAL A 191 -26.60 -15.96 20.42
N LEU A 192 -26.04 -15.27 19.43
CA LEU A 192 -24.69 -14.73 19.52
C LEU A 192 -24.54 -13.71 20.64
N SER A 193 -25.49 -12.80 20.80
CA SER A 193 -25.52 -11.82 21.89
C SER A 193 -25.55 -12.48 23.27
N TYR A 194 -26.34 -13.54 23.41
CA TYR A 194 -26.42 -14.33 24.66
C TYR A 194 -25.06 -14.93 25.04
N TYR A 195 -24.28 -15.46 24.07
CA TYR A 195 -22.97 -16.05 24.36
C TYR A 195 -21.86 -14.99 24.49
N ARG A 196 -21.99 -13.81 23.90
CA ARG A 196 -21.03 -12.70 24.06
C ARG A 196 -20.99 -12.13 25.47
N SER A 197 -22.12 -12.14 26.19
CA SER A 197 -22.27 -11.43 27.46
C SER A 197 -21.51 -12.05 28.62
N TYR A 198 -21.15 -13.35 28.56
CA TYR A 198 -20.53 -14.08 29.67
C TYR A 198 -19.33 -14.91 29.23
N SER A 199 -18.39 -15.13 30.16
CA SER A 199 -17.23 -15.99 29.92
C SER A 199 -17.62 -17.45 29.67
N TYR A 200 -18.70 -17.91 30.25
CA TYR A 200 -19.31 -19.21 29.96
C TYR A 200 -20.80 -19.23 30.22
N ARG A 201 -21.49 -20.18 29.61
CA ARG A 201 -22.88 -20.55 29.90
C ARG A 201 -22.95 -22.03 30.23
N TYR A 202 -23.78 -22.39 31.22
CA TYR A 202 -23.84 -23.72 31.78
C TYR A 202 -25.26 -24.20 31.93
N ALA A 203 -25.54 -25.40 31.47
CA ALA A 203 -26.79 -26.11 31.68
C ALA A 203 -26.49 -27.52 32.16
N PRO A 204 -26.62 -27.80 33.45
CA PRO A 204 -26.32 -29.16 34.00
C PRO A 204 -27.33 -30.20 33.53
N ASN A 205 -28.57 -29.78 33.23
CA ASN A 205 -29.62 -30.60 32.65
C ASN A 205 -30.59 -29.71 31.89
N ILE A 206 -30.70 -29.92 30.57
CA ILE A 206 -31.55 -29.13 29.66
C ILE A 206 -33.04 -29.48 29.77
N ASP A 207 -33.38 -30.62 30.40
CA ASP A 207 -34.74 -31.08 30.59
C ASP A 207 -35.36 -30.64 31.92
N LEU A 208 -34.56 -30.10 32.84
CA LEU A 208 -35.09 -29.56 34.09
C LEU A 208 -35.97 -28.33 33.77
N GLU A 209 -37.17 -28.34 34.37
CA GLU A 209 -38.00 -27.14 34.39
C GLU A 209 -37.25 -26.05 35.15
N GLY A 210 -37.26 -24.83 34.58
CA GLY A 210 -36.72 -23.66 35.26
C GLY A 210 -37.56 -23.30 36.49
N GLN A 211 -36.91 -22.71 37.50
CA GLN A 211 -37.55 -22.13 38.65
C GLN A 211 -38.13 -20.74 38.36
N GLU A 212 -39.18 -20.36 39.00
CA GLU A 212 -39.80 -19.03 38.88
C GLU A 212 -38.90 -17.97 39.53
N PHE A 213 -38.92 -16.78 38.95
CA PHE A 213 -38.24 -15.60 39.50
C PHE A 213 -39.27 -14.50 39.79
N TYR A 214 -39.32 -14.09 41.04
CA TYR A 214 -40.23 -13.07 41.52
C TYR A 214 -39.52 -11.73 41.69
N TYR A 215 -40.15 -10.64 41.29
CA TYR A 215 -39.54 -9.32 41.35
C TYR A 215 -40.59 -8.19 41.51
N THR A 216 -40.15 -7.08 42.10
CA THR A 216 -40.95 -5.89 42.30
C THR A 216 -40.60 -4.75 41.35
N ASP A 217 -39.36 -4.71 40.89
CA ASP A 217 -38.85 -3.66 40.00
C ASP A 217 -38.72 -4.16 38.57
N ARG A 218 -39.32 -3.42 37.63
CA ARG A 218 -39.26 -3.74 36.18
C ARG A 218 -37.93 -3.38 35.53
N GLY A 219 -37.06 -2.60 36.20
CA GLY A 219 -35.73 -2.21 35.69
C GLY A 219 -34.68 -3.30 35.80
N ILE A 220 -34.95 -4.41 36.52
CA ILE A 220 -33.98 -5.51 36.68
C ILE A 220 -33.98 -6.44 35.47
N ASP A 221 -32.78 -6.95 35.12
CA ASP A 221 -32.61 -7.97 34.09
C ASP A 221 -32.11 -9.30 34.69
N PRO A 222 -33.01 -10.19 35.15
CA PRO A 222 -32.59 -11.49 35.72
C PRO A 222 -31.97 -12.43 34.69
N LEU A 223 -32.18 -12.20 33.38
CA LEU A 223 -31.54 -12.97 32.31
C LEU A 223 -30.07 -12.63 32.18
N SER A 224 -29.60 -11.54 32.75
CA SER A 224 -28.18 -11.24 32.86
C SER A 224 -27.47 -12.08 33.94
N SER A 225 -28.17 -12.97 34.67
CA SER A 225 -27.55 -13.93 35.62
C SER A 225 -26.95 -15.15 34.96
N LEU A 226 -26.08 -15.91 35.67
CA LEU A 226 -25.58 -17.22 35.23
C LEU A 226 -26.67 -18.30 35.23
N LEU A 227 -27.78 -18.04 35.90
CA LEU A 227 -28.94 -18.94 35.92
C LEU A 227 -29.88 -18.71 34.73
N SER A 228 -29.56 -17.81 33.82
CA SER A 228 -30.32 -17.58 32.58
C SER A 228 -30.48 -18.89 31.80
N PRO A 229 -31.68 -19.24 31.33
CA PRO A 229 -31.90 -20.44 30.53
C PRO A 229 -31.20 -20.33 29.19
N LEU A 230 -30.90 -21.48 28.60
CA LEU A 230 -30.40 -21.52 27.22
C LEU A 230 -31.46 -20.96 26.25
N PRO A 231 -31.04 -20.28 25.15
CA PRO A 231 -31.98 -19.90 24.11
C PRO A 231 -32.76 -21.10 23.61
N GLU A 232 -34.07 -20.92 23.41
CA GLU A 232 -34.97 -22.02 23.06
C GLU A 232 -34.48 -22.82 21.84
N LEU A 233 -34.06 -22.11 20.80
CA LEU A 233 -33.52 -22.74 19.60
C LEU A 233 -32.36 -23.67 19.91
N HIS A 234 -31.44 -23.23 20.78
CA HIS A 234 -30.28 -24.02 21.17
C HIS A 234 -30.70 -25.23 22.04
N ARG A 235 -31.65 -25.05 22.94
CA ARG A 235 -32.21 -26.14 23.74
C ARG A 235 -32.86 -27.21 22.87
N LEU A 236 -33.64 -26.83 21.85
CA LEU A 236 -34.27 -27.75 20.90
C LEU A 236 -33.17 -28.48 20.07
N PHE A 237 -32.13 -27.78 19.68
CA PHE A 237 -31.00 -28.41 18.98
C PHE A 237 -30.33 -29.48 19.84
N LEU A 238 -29.97 -29.16 21.12
CA LEU A 238 -29.36 -30.12 22.04
C LEU A 238 -30.24 -31.35 22.26
N LYS A 239 -31.55 -31.16 22.47
CA LYS A 239 -32.52 -32.27 22.58
C LYS A 239 -32.52 -33.15 21.33
N ARG A 240 -32.46 -32.53 20.14
CA ARG A 240 -32.49 -33.27 18.86
C ARG A 240 -31.25 -34.17 18.67
N ILE A 241 -30.13 -33.78 19.23
CA ILE A 241 -28.85 -34.54 19.18
C ILE A 241 -28.60 -35.35 20.47
N ASN A 242 -29.64 -35.58 21.30
CA ASN A 242 -29.62 -36.38 22.55
C ASN A 242 -28.62 -35.88 23.61
N VAL A 243 -28.31 -34.56 23.65
CA VAL A 243 -27.45 -33.95 24.68
C VAL A 243 -28.32 -33.48 25.82
N GLN A 244 -28.00 -33.88 27.08
CA GLN A 244 -28.69 -33.48 28.28
C GLN A 244 -27.95 -32.43 29.10
N SER A 245 -26.61 -32.35 29.01
CA SER A 245 -25.82 -31.32 29.67
C SER A 245 -24.91 -30.59 28.69
N ALA A 246 -24.84 -29.26 28.81
CA ALA A 246 -23.99 -28.43 27.95
C ALA A 246 -23.26 -27.34 28.77
N LEU A 247 -22.03 -27.09 28.38
CA LEU A 247 -21.18 -26.03 28.92
C LEU A 247 -20.46 -25.37 27.76
N LEU A 248 -20.66 -24.05 27.59
CA LEU A 248 -20.14 -23.27 26.48
C LEU A 248 -19.26 -22.15 27.03
N PHE A 249 -18.02 -22.07 26.57
CA PHE A 249 -17.07 -21.04 26.95
C PHE A 249 -16.82 -20.10 25.78
N ARG A 250 -16.81 -18.82 26.06
CA ARG A 250 -16.52 -17.79 25.08
C ARG A 250 -15.03 -17.74 24.75
N ILE A 251 -14.70 -17.66 23.48
CA ILE A 251 -13.38 -17.34 22.96
C ILE A 251 -13.40 -15.92 22.44
N CYS A 252 -12.47 -15.07 22.91
CA CYS A 252 -12.23 -13.73 22.36
C CYS A 252 -10.81 -13.66 21.81
N ILE A 253 -10.63 -13.00 20.68
CA ILE A 253 -9.37 -12.66 20.04
C ILE A 253 -9.43 -11.17 19.72
N ASP A 254 -8.42 -10.40 20.11
CA ASP A 254 -8.43 -8.92 20.01
C ASP A 254 -9.70 -8.28 20.62
N ASP A 255 -10.15 -8.78 21.78
CA ASP A 255 -11.39 -8.42 22.48
C ASP A 255 -12.69 -8.69 21.69
N GLU A 256 -12.59 -9.22 20.47
CA GLU A 256 -13.73 -9.59 19.65
C GLU A 256 -14.18 -11.04 19.90
N PHE A 257 -15.47 -11.28 19.79
CA PHE A 257 -16.04 -12.61 19.92
C PHE A 257 -15.70 -13.48 18.70
N TRP A 258 -14.76 -14.37 18.88
CA TRP A 258 -14.23 -15.24 17.82
C TRP A 258 -14.94 -16.57 17.71
N GLY A 259 -15.42 -17.13 18.83
CA GLY A 259 -16.04 -18.44 18.83
C GLY A 259 -16.36 -19.00 20.23
N LEU A 260 -16.60 -20.29 20.28
CA LEU A 260 -16.99 -21.00 21.50
C LEU A 260 -16.18 -22.31 21.64
N VAL A 261 -15.79 -22.64 22.87
CA VAL A 261 -15.51 -24.04 23.26
C VAL A 261 -16.81 -24.60 23.77
N VAL A 262 -17.30 -25.65 23.15
CA VAL A 262 -18.58 -26.30 23.48
C VAL A 262 -18.29 -27.69 24.05
N ALA A 263 -18.75 -27.94 25.27
CA ALA A 263 -18.72 -29.26 25.88
C ALA A 263 -20.16 -29.80 26.02
N GLN A 264 -20.39 -31.04 25.58
CA GLN A 264 -21.71 -31.69 25.52
C GLN A 264 -21.62 -33.07 26.16
N ASN A 265 -22.68 -33.43 26.90
CA ASN A 265 -22.79 -34.76 27.55
C ASN A 265 -24.20 -35.30 27.33
N ASP A 266 -24.31 -36.57 27.05
CA ASP A 266 -25.58 -37.24 26.75
C ASP A 266 -26.41 -37.47 28.02
N GLU A 267 -25.77 -37.42 29.21
CA GLU A 267 -26.40 -37.49 30.50
C GLU A 267 -26.33 -36.15 31.23
N ALA A 268 -27.26 -35.90 32.12
CA ALA A 268 -27.23 -34.74 33.02
C ALA A 268 -25.98 -34.78 33.88
N ARG A 269 -25.20 -33.67 33.91
CA ARG A 269 -23.94 -33.63 34.60
C ARG A 269 -23.70 -32.32 35.32
N VAL A 270 -23.38 -32.46 36.62
CA VAL A 270 -23.03 -31.31 37.43
C VAL A 270 -21.49 -31.11 37.40
N VAL A 271 -21.08 -29.90 37.04
CA VAL A 271 -19.69 -29.45 36.99
C VAL A 271 -19.47 -28.38 38.05
N ASP A 272 -18.55 -28.62 38.95
CA ASP A 272 -18.20 -27.68 40.02
C ASP A 272 -17.67 -26.33 39.47
N LEU A 273 -17.93 -25.25 40.20
CA LEU A 273 -17.50 -23.91 39.80
C LEU A 273 -15.99 -23.80 39.60
N GLN A 274 -15.17 -24.49 40.41
CA GLN A 274 -13.72 -24.48 40.27
C GLN A 274 -13.29 -25.11 38.95
N GLN A 275 -13.97 -26.20 38.51
CA GLN A 275 -13.66 -26.83 37.21
C GLN A 275 -13.99 -25.88 36.08
N ARG A 276 -15.15 -25.18 36.11
CA ARG A 276 -15.56 -24.20 35.10
C ARG A 276 -14.59 -23.04 35.05
N LYS A 277 -14.09 -22.52 36.19
CA LYS A 277 -13.08 -21.47 36.24
C LYS A 277 -11.74 -21.91 35.65
N LEU A 278 -11.29 -23.13 35.95
CA LEU A 278 -10.06 -23.67 35.37
C LEU A 278 -10.17 -23.82 33.85
N CYS A 279 -11.31 -24.30 33.35
CA CYS A 279 -11.56 -24.35 31.91
C CYS A 279 -11.52 -22.96 31.29
N THR A 280 -12.18 -21.96 31.91
CA THR A 280 -12.14 -20.57 31.46
C THR A 280 -10.70 -20.05 31.38
N PHE A 281 -9.89 -20.26 32.41
CA PHE A 281 -8.49 -19.86 32.42
C PHE A 281 -7.68 -20.54 31.32
N ALA A 282 -7.85 -21.86 31.14
CA ALA A 282 -7.17 -22.62 30.08
C ALA A 282 -7.51 -22.10 28.68
N ILE A 283 -8.78 -21.79 28.45
CA ILE A 283 -9.25 -21.26 27.17
C ILE A 283 -8.70 -19.84 26.93
N GLN A 284 -8.69 -18.97 27.95
CA GLN A 284 -8.11 -17.63 27.85
C GLN A 284 -6.61 -17.70 27.54
N ALA A 285 -5.85 -18.57 28.23
CA ALA A 285 -4.43 -18.75 27.95
C ALA A 285 -4.18 -19.26 26.51
N ALA A 286 -4.99 -20.21 26.04
CA ALA A 286 -4.91 -20.70 24.68
C ALA A 286 -5.27 -19.62 23.66
N SER A 287 -6.30 -18.80 23.93
CA SER A 287 -6.73 -17.68 23.10
C SER A 287 -5.63 -16.62 22.96
N SER A 288 -4.97 -16.23 24.06
CA SER A 288 -3.86 -15.27 24.05
C SER A 288 -2.65 -15.78 23.24
N LYS A 289 -2.34 -17.09 23.33
CA LYS A 289 -1.29 -17.69 22.50
C LYS A 289 -1.67 -17.70 21.02
N TYR A 290 -2.90 -18.03 20.71
CA TYR A 290 -3.42 -18.00 19.34
C TYR A 290 -3.40 -16.59 18.77
N GLU A 291 -3.84 -15.59 19.55
CA GLU A 291 -3.81 -14.18 19.19
C GLU A 291 -2.39 -13.70 18.87
N SER A 292 -1.42 -14.02 19.75
CA SER A 292 -0.01 -13.69 19.53
C SER A 292 0.53 -14.32 18.24
N HIS A 293 0.17 -15.56 17.96
CA HIS A 293 0.57 -16.25 16.73
C HIS A 293 -0.07 -15.64 15.48
N VAL A 294 -1.35 -15.27 15.54
CA VAL A 294 -2.04 -14.59 14.42
C VAL A 294 -1.38 -13.24 14.13
N LYS A 295 -1.04 -12.47 15.20
CA LYS A 295 -0.33 -11.19 15.06
C LYS A 295 1.07 -11.38 14.46
N GLN A 296 1.81 -12.38 14.89
CA GLN A 296 3.13 -12.70 14.34
C GLN A 296 3.03 -13.09 12.86
N ASN A 297 2.11 -13.99 12.50
CA ASN A 297 1.88 -14.35 11.10
C ASN A 297 1.47 -13.15 10.23
N LEU A 298 0.69 -12.21 10.79
CA LEU A 298 0.32 -10.99 10.10
C LEU A 298 1.53 -10.09 9.86
N LEU A 299 2.43 -9.97 10.84
CA LEU A 299 3.67 -9.21 10.68
C LEU A 299 4.58 -9.84 9.61
N GLU A 300 4.84 -11.15 9.70
CA GLU A 300 5.63 -11.89 8.70
C GLU A 300 5.03 -11.74 7.29
N ARG A 301 3.72 -11.84 7.18
CA ARG A 301 3.03 -11.63 5.91
C ARG A 301 3.17 -10.19 5.41
N THR A 302 3.11 -9.21 6.31
CA THR A 302 3.28 -7.79 5.95
C THR A 302 4.70 -7.51 5.45
N GLU A 303 5.71 -8.14 6.05
CA GLU A 303 7.10 -8.04 5.59
C GLU A 303 7.28 -8.68 4.20
N LEU A 304 6.73 -9.87 3.98
CA LEU A 304 6.74 -10.52 2.68
C LEU A 304 6.04 -9.66 1.60
N LEU A 305 4.92 -9.03 1.96
CA LEU A 305 4.23 -8.10 1.06
C LEU A 305 5.09 -6.90 0.69
N LYS A 306 5.80 -6.29 1.65
CA LYS A 306 6.71 -5.17 1.38
C LYS A 306 7.85 -5.58 0.46
N LEU A 307 8.50 -6.71 0.73
CA LEU A 307 9.58 -7.23 -0.12
C LEU A 307 9.09 -7.48 -1.55
N ALA A 308 7.93 -8.11 -1.70
CA ALA A 308 7.34 -8.34 -3.02
C ALA A 308 6.95 -7.03 -3.74
N GLU A 309 6.46 -6.03 -3.01
CA GLU A 309 6.17 -4.69 -3.55
C GLU A 309 7.45 -4.00 -4.05
N GLU A 310 8.55 -4.07 -3.29
CA GLU A 310 9.85 -3.50 -3.68
C GLU A 310 10.44 -4.20 -4.90
N GLU A 311 10.41 -5.52 -4.92
CA GLU A 311 10.87 -6.32 -6.06
C GLU A 311 10.06 -6.02 -7.33
N LEU A 312 8.73 -5.93 -7.19
CA LEU A 312 7.85 -5.56 -8.29
C LEU A 312 8.11 -4.14 -8.80
N LYS A 313 8.30 -3.15 -7.91
CA LYS A 313 8.64 -1.78 -8.28
C LYS A 313 9.97 -1.72 -9.06
N LYS A 314 10.98 -2.45 -8.58
CA LYS A 314 12.26 -2.57 -9.27
C LYS A 314 12.08 -3.19 -10.66
N SER A 315 11.39 -4.32 -10.76
CA SER A 315 11.10 -4.99 -12.03
C SER A 315 10.30 -4.10 -12.98
N LEU A 316 9.32 -3.33 -12.47
CA LEU A 316 8.55 -2.36 -13.26
C LEU A 316 9.40 -1.19 -13.76
N SER A 317 10.43 -0.77 -13.03
CA SER A 317 11.35 0.29 -13.47
C SER A 317 12.35 -0.21 -14.53
N GLU A 318 12.89 -1.40 -14.36
CA GLU A 318 13.92 -2.00 -15.25
C GLU A 318 13.33 -2.47 -16.59
N ASN A 319 12.10 -2.96 -16.59
CA ASN A 319 11.47 -3.49 -17.80
C ASN A 319 10.87 -2.37 -18.66
N LYS A 320 11.09 -2.45 -19.97
CA LYS A 320 10.50 -1.48 -20.93
C LYS A 320 8.97 -1.50 -20.94
N MET A 321 8.35 -2.67 -20.71
CA MET A 321 6.90 -2.84 -20.68
C MET A 321 6.45 -3.34 -19.31
N VAL A 322 5.35 -2.78 -18.79
CA VAL A 322 4.71 -3.18 -17.53
C VAL A 322 4.31 -4.65 -17.53
N ASN A 323 3.87 -5.18 -18.67
CA ASN A 323 3.47 -6.58 -18.82
C ASN A 323 4.60 -7.55 -18.49
N CYS A 324 5.82 -7.28 -18.96
CA CYS A 324 6.96 -8.17 -18.73
C CYS A 324 7.24 -8.33 -17.22
N ALA A 325 7.19 -7.23 -16.48
CA ALA A 325 7.38 -7.25 -15.03
C ALA A 325 6.26 -8.04 -14.33
N LEU A 326 5.00 -7.82 -14.69
CA LEU A 326 3.88 -8.52 -14.04
C LEU A 326 3.85 -10.01 -14.38
N ILE A 327 4.21 -10.39 -15.61
CA ILE A 327 4.27 -11.79 -16.02
C ILE A 327 5.39 -12.54 -15.26
N GLN A 328 6.53 -11.90 -15.04
CA GLN A 328 7.63 -12.47 -14.27
C GLN A 328 7.26 -12.78 -12.82
N HIS A 329 6.30 -12.04 -12.24
CA HIS A 329 5.89 -12.13 -10.85
C HIS A 329 4.48 -12.72 -10.65
N MET A 330 3.91 -13.40 -11.66
CA MET A 330 2.55 -13.97 -11.55
C MET A 330 2.41 -14.98 -10.41
N ASP A 331 3.44 -15.75 -10.12
CA ASP A 331 3.49 -16.71 -9.02
C ASP A 331 3.34 -16.02 -7.66
N ILE A 332 4.15 -14.99 -7.41
CA ILE A 332 4.10 -14.20 -6.17
C ILE A 332 2.74 -13.48 -6.06
N LEU A 333 2.28 -12.84 -7.14
CA LEU A 333 0.99 -12.14 -7.16
C LEU A 333 -0.20 -13.08 -6.90
N THR A 334 -0.09 -14.35 -7.29
CA THR A 334 -1.10 -15.38 -7.02
C THR A 334 -1.05 -15.84 -5.58
N GLN A 335 0.15 -16.09 -5.04
CA GLN A 335 0.35 -16.55 -3.66
C GLN A 335 -0.06 -15.50 -2.62
N LEU A 336 0.29 -14.22 -2.83
CA LEU A 336 -0.03 -13.14 -1.90
C LEU A 336 -1.53 -12.91 -1.72
N VAL A 337 -2.31 -13.26 -2.73
CA VAL A 337 -3.78 -13.17 -2.71
C VAL A 337 -4.43 -14.52 -2.34
N ASN A 338 -3.64 -15.57 -2.03
CA ASN A 338 -4.11 -16.94 -1.83
C ASN A 338 -5.07 -17.41 -2.93
N ALA A 339 -4.77 -17.09 -4.17
CA ALA A 339 -5.54 -17.56 -5.31
C ALA A 339 -4.95 -18.87 -5.85
N ASP A 340 -5.77 -19.63 -6.59
CA ASP A 340 -5.33 -20.84 -7.28
C ASP A 340 -4.80 -20.55 -8.68
N GLY A 341 -5.14 -19.39 -9.23
CA GLY A 341 -4.68 -18.93 -10.53
C GLY A 341 -4.83 -17.43 -10.73
N LEU A 342 -4.09 -16.92 -11.71
CA LEU A 342 -4.10 -15.52 -12.15
C LEU A 342 -4.09 -15.47 -13.67
N ALA A 343 -4.90 -14.61 -14.25
CA ALA A 343 -4.82 -14.23 -15.65
C ALA A 343 -4.60 -12.72 -15.79
N ILE A 344 -3.69 -12.35 -16.67
CA ILE A 344 -3.42 -10.96 -17.05
C ILE A 344 -3.88 -10.76 -18.49
N PHE A 345 -4.74 -9.77 -18.70
CA PHE A 345 -5.22 -9.39 -20.02
C PHE A 345 -4.71 -8.01 -20.39
N ASN A 346 -4.14 -7.88 -21.58
CA ASN A 346 -3.70 -6.60 -22.12
C ASN A 346 -3.83 -6.58 -23.65
N GLN A 347 -4.64 -5.67 -24.19
CA GLN A 347 -4.77 -5.39 -25.61
C GLN A 347 -5.00 -6.63 -26.50
N GLY A 348 -5.76 -7.61 -25.98
CA GLY A 348 -6.07 -8.85 -26.71
C GLY A 348 -5.16 -10.04 -26.36
N ASP A 349 -4.08 -9.85 -25.62
CA ASP A 349 -3.25 -10.94 -25.12
C ASP A 349 -3.65 -11.37 -23.72
N VAL A 350 -3.64 -12.68 -23.48
CA VAL A 350 -3.96 -13.33 -22.20
C VAL A 350 -2.77 -14.14 -21.73
N PHE A 351 -2.29 -13.84 -20.53
CA PHE A 351 -1.22 -14.58 -19.87
C PHE A 351 -1.79 -15.26 -18.64
N ASN A 352 -1.63 -16.56 -18.56
CA ASN A 352 -2.23 -17.41 -17.53
C ASN A 352 -1.17 -18.00 -16.60
N TYR A 353 -1.48 -18.10 -15.31
CA TYR A 353 -0.70 -18.79 -14.30
C TYR A 353 -1.61 -19.59 -13.37
N GLY A 354 -1.18 -20.81 -13.02
CA GLY A 354 -1.91 -21.67 -12.12
C GLY A 354 -3.25 -22.14 -12.72
N HIS A 355 -4.26 -22.26 -11.87
CA HIS A 355 -5.59 -22.70 -12.27
C HIS A 355 -6.43 -21.53 -12.79
N SER A 356 -6.38 -21.31 -14.08
CA SER A 356 -7.09 -20.23 -14.78
C SER A 356 -7.86 -20.76 -15.97
N PRO A 357 -8.97 -20.12 -16.39
CA PRO A 357 -9.77 -20.54 -17.52
C PRO A 357 -9.00 -20.45 -18.83
N GLN A 358 -9.41 -21.24 -19.82
CA GLN A 358 -8.86 -21.17 -21.19
C GLN A 358 -9.17 -19.81 -21.84
N LYS A 359 -8.34 -19.41 -22.80
CA LYS A 359 -8.39 -18.10 -23.46
C LYS A 359 -9.81 -17.72 -23.94
N ALA A 360 -10.55 -18.63 -24.56
CA ALA A 360 -11.91 -18.37 -25.06
C ALA A 360 -12.88 -18.04 -23.92
N GLN A 361 -12.90 -18.85 -22.86
CA GLN A 361 -13.74 -18.64 -21.69
C GLN A 361 -13.34 -17.38 -20.92
N PHE A 362 -12.05 -17.05 -20.90
CA PHE A 362 -11.56 -15.82 -20.27
C PHE A 362 -12.11 -14.56 -20.97
N TYR A 363 -12.20 -14.56 -22.30
CA TYR A 363 -12.83 -13.45 -23.02
C TYR A 363 -14.31 -13.28 -22.69
N GLU A 364 -15.05 -14.37 -22.55
CA GLU A 364 -16.46 -14.31 -22.12
C GLU A 364 -16.58 -13.70 -20.73
N ILE A 365 -15.68 -14.07 -19.81
CA ILE A 365 -15.64 -13.51 -18.44
C ILE A 365 -15.35 -11.99 -18.47
N ILE A 366 -14.35 -11.56 -19.23
CA ILE A 366 -14.04 -10.12 -19.34
C ILE A 366 -15.21 -9.33 -19.93
N GLN A 367 -15.84 -9.82 -20.99
CA GLN A 367 -17.02 -9.18 -21.58
C GLN A 367 -18.19 -9.11 -20.60
N PHE A 368 -18.42 -10.19 -19.84
CA PHE A 368 -19.41 -10.20 -18.77
C PHE A 368 -19.12 -9.14 -17.72
N LEU A 369 -17.89 -9.08 -17.21
CA LEU A 369 -17.47 -8.12 -16.19
C LEU A 369 -17.55 -6.66 -16.68
N GLN A 370 -17.13 -6.39 -17.89
CA GLN A 370 -17.24 -5.04 -18.51
C GLN A 370 -18.68 -4.55 -18.58
N LYS A 371 -19.63 -5.48 -18.84
CA LYS A 371 -21.05 -5.15 -18.92
C LYS A 371 -21.72 -4.97 -17.56
N HIS A 372 -21.28 -5.71 -16.53
CA HIS A 372 -21.95 -5.78 -15.24
C HIS A 372 -21.28 -4.96 -14.12
N THR A 373 -20.04 -4.48 -14.31
CA THR A 373 -19.37 -3.69 -13.30
C THR A 373 -18.53 -2.55 -13.89
N ASN A 374 -18.70 -1.36 -13.33
CA ASN A 374 -17.85 -0.18 -13.63
C ASN A 374 -16.77 0.03 -12.55
N LYS A 375 -16.71 -0.84 -11.53
CA LYS A 375 -15.75 -0.71 -10.43
C LYS A 375 -14.35 -1.14 -10.89
N ALA A 376 -13.33 -0.46 -10.41
CA ALA A 376 -11.94 -0.84 -10.66
C ALA A 376 -11.58 -2.19 -10.02
N LEU A 377 -12.18 -2.50 -8.87
CA LEU A 377 -12.05 -3.77 -8.17
C LEU A 377 -13.44 -4.41 -8.02
N PHE A 378 -13.55 -5.66 -8.43
CA PHE A 378 -14.72 -6.50 -8.21
C PHE A 378 -14.28 -7.82 -7.59
N LYS A 379 -15.07 -8.36 -6.65
CA LYS A 379 -14.81 -9.64 -5.99
C LYS A 379 -16.13 -10.38 -5.74
N ASP A 380 -16.16 -11.65 -6.08
CA ASP A 380 -17.27 -12.54 -5.76
C ASP A 380 -16.72 -13.95 -5.51
N TYR A 381 -16.79 -14.43 -4.27
CA TYR A 381 -16.41 -15.80 -3.90
C TYR A 381 -17.47 -16.85 -4.24
N ASN A 382 -18.67 -16.40 -4.61
CA ASN A 382 -19.77 -17.22 -5.10
C ASN A 382 -19.97 -17.05 -6.61
N PHE A 383 -18.95 -16.64 -7.37
CA PHE A 383 -19.11 -16.23 -8.76
C PHE A 383 -19.74 -17.32 -9.63
N ARG A 384 -19.30 -18.58 -9.50
CA ARG A 384 -19.92 -19.69 -10.23
C ARG A 384 -21.36 -19.89 -9.82
N LEU A 385 -21.67 -19.91 -8.54
CA LEU A 385 -23.03 -20.07 -8.03
C LEU A 385 -23.97 -18.97 -8.56
N ASN A 386 -23.50 -17.72 -8.59
CA ASN A 386 -24.31 -16.56 -8.94
C ASN A 386 -24.44 -16.34 -10.45
N HIS A 387 -23.47 -16.81 -11.28
CA HIS A 387 -23.33 -16.37 -12.66
C HIS A 387 -23.11 -17.48 -13.67
N GLN A 388 -23.11 -18.78 -13.28
CA GLN A 388 -22.89 -19.92 -14.20
C GLN A 388 -23.81 -19.87 -15.43
N ASP A 389 -25.05 -19.49 -15.27
CA ASP A 389 -26.05 -19.44 -16.35
C ASP A 389 -25.72 -18.41 -17.45
N ASN A 390 -24.78 -17.51 -17.21
CA ASN A 390 -24.34 -16.53 -18.21
C ASN A 390 -23.23 -17.06 -19.11
N PHE A 391 -22.71 -18.27 -18.86
CA PHE A 391 -21.59 -18.86 -19.58
C PHE A 391 -22.02 -20.20 -20.22
N LYS A 392 -21.52 -20.47 -21.43
CA LYS A 392 -21.84 -21.66 -22.17
C LYS A 392 -21.25 -22.90 -21.51
N ASP A 393 -19.99 -22.80 -21.12
CA ASP A 393 -19.26 -23.90 -20.51
C ASP A 393 -19.23 -23.75 -18.99
N LYS A 394 -19.13 -24.86 -18.28
CA LYS A 394 -19.01 -24.87 -16.84
C LYS A 394 -17.71 -24.16 -16.44
N LEU A 395 -17.80 -23.20 -15.50
CA LEU A 395 -16.65 -22.53 -14.94
C LEU A 395 -15.84 -23.51 -14.06
N ASP A 396 -14.54 -23.64 -14.31
CA ASP A 396 -13.65 -24.50 -13.51
C ASP A 396 -13.27 -23.90 -12.16
N PHE A 397 -13.58 -22.65 -11.92
CA PHE A 397 -13.36 -21.93 -10.68
C PHE A 397 -14.69 -21.54 -10.04
N ALA A 398 -14.70 -21.30 -8.74
CA ALA A 398 -15.91 -20.89 -8.00
C ALA A 398 -15.89 -19.42 -7.59
N GLY A 399 -14.72 -18.87 -7.27
CA GLY A 399 -14.54 -17.47 -6.87
C GLY A 399 -13.66 -16.70 -7.84
N LEU A 400 -13.97 -15.41 -8.02
CA LEU A 400 -13.25 -14.49 -8.89
C LEU A 400 -12.99 -13.16 -8.19
N MET A 401 -11.78 -12.64 -8.33
CA MET A 401 -11.44 -11.23 -8.01
C MET A 401 -10.82 -10.59 -9.24
N TYR A 402 -11.30 -9.44 -9.61
CA TYR A 402 -10.97 -8.72 -10.84
C TYR A 402 -10.49 -7.31 -10.51
N LEU A 403 -9.38 -6.90 -11.11
CA LEU A 403 -8.82 -5.57 -11.04
C LEU A 403 -8.69 -4.98 -12.44
N LYS A 404 -9.30 -3.82 -12.68
CA LYS A 404 -9.11 -3.01 -13.87
C LYS A 404 -8.05 -1.93 -13.60
N VAL A 405 -6.97 -1.94 -14.38
CA VAL A 405 -5.86 -0.98 -14.28
C VAL A 405 -5.94 0.02 -15.43
N GLY A 406 -6.08 1.33 -15.10
CA GLY A 406 -6.09 2.40 -16.09
C GLY A 406 -7.48 2.77 -16.64
N LEU A 407 -7.57 3.92 -17.33
CA LEU A 407 -8.82 4.46 -17.86
C LEU A 407 -8.98 4.19 -19.37
N GLU A 408 -7.88 4.04 -20.13
CA GLU A 408 -7.89 4.00 -21.59
C GLU A 408 -7.43 2.67 -22.21
N ASN A 409 -6.75 1.81 -21.46
CA ASN A 409 -6.29 0.53 -21.97
C ASN A 409 -7.02 -0.61 -21.24
N ASP A 410 -7.52 -1.58 -22.00
CA ASP A 410 -8.10 -2.82 -21.51
C ASP A 410 -7.01 -3.67 -20.83
N TYR A 411 -6.65 -3.28 -19.59
CA TYR A 411 -5.68 -3.97 -18.78
C TYR A 411 -6.35 -4.54 -17.54
N TYR A 412 -6.38 -5.86 -17.43
CA TYR A 412 -7.08 -6.55 -16.36
C TYR A 412 -6.21 -7.61 -15.72
N LEU A 413 -6.26 -7.67 -14.37
CA LEU A 413 -5.75 -8.79 -13.58
C LEU A 413 -6.95 -9.52 -12.98
N VAL A 414 -7.01 -10.83 -13.14
CA VAL A 414 -8.11 -11.64 -12.64
C VAL A 414 -7.58 -12.85 -11.90
N TRP A 415 -7.88 -12.91 -10.59
CA TRP A 415 -7.54 -14.02 -9.72
C TRP A 415 -8.71 -14.99 -9.61
N PHE A 416 -8.39 -16.27 -9.60
CA PHE A 416 -9.36 -17.36 -9.55
C PHE A 416 -9.14 -18.21 -8.30
N ARG A 417 -10.22 -18.62 -7.65
CA ARG A 417 -10.24 -19.61 -6.57
C ARG A 417 -11.09 -20.82 -6.94
N LYS A 418 -10.56 -21.99 -6.62
CA LYS A 418 -11.28 -23.25 -6.76
C LYS A 418 -12.45 -23.34 -5.80
N GLU A 419 -13.31 -24.29 -6.07
CA GLU A 419 -14.42 -24.66 -5.23
C GLU A 419 -13.91 -25.17 -3.87
N ASN A 420 -14.49 -24.63 -2.80
CA ASN A 420 -14.31 -25.10 -1.44
C ASN A 420 -15.55 -25.89 -1.02
N ARG A 421 -15.48 -27.22 -1.15
CA ARG A 421 -16.58 -28.11 -0.75
C ARG A 421 -16.61 -28.24 0.75
N SER A 422 -17.75 -27.96 1.37
CA SER A 422 -17.96 -28.16 2.79
C SER A 422 -19.29 -28.84 3.09
N GLN A 423 -19.31 -29.67 4.14
CA GLN A 423 -20.55 -30.22 4.69
C GLN A 423 -21.18 -29.19 5.61
N VAL A 424 -22.36 -28.74 5.31
CA VAL A 424 -23.10 -27.73 6.08
C VAL A 424 -24.28 -28.38 6.76
N MET A 425 -24.30 -28.26 8.08
CA MET A 425 -25.49 -28.54 8.89
C MET A 425 -26.50 -27.41 8.68
N LYS A 426 -27.68 -27.75 8.23
CA LYS A 426 -28.81 -26.84 8.08
C LYS A 426 -29.90 -27.19 9.06
N MET A 427 -30.69 -26.22 9.47
CA MET A 427 -31.85 -26.44 10.32
C MET A 427 -33.05 -25.61 9.89
N GLU A 428 -34.22 -26.11 10.18
CA GLU A 428 -35.49 -25.44 9.96
C GLU A 428 -36.40 -25.67 11.15
N LEU A 429 -36.95 -24.59 11.68
CA LEU A 429 -37.96 -24.66 12.76
C LEU A 429 -39.34 -24.73 12.12
N LYS A 430 -40.05 -25.84 12.29
CA LYS A 430 -41.45 -26.02 11.86
C LYS A 430 -42.35 -25.71 13.03
N ASN A 431 -43.29 -24.82 12.82
CA ASN A 431 -44.36 -24.56 13.75
C ASN A 431 -45.54 -25.52 13.43
N GLU A 432 -45.75 -26.53 14.25
CA GLU A 432 -46.94 -27.38 14.13
C GLU A 432 -48.13 -26.77 14.89
N PRO A 433 -49.39 -27.06 14.43
CA PRO A 433 -50.61 -26.41 14.98
C PRO A 433 -51.01 -26.90 16.37
N HIS A 434 -50.17 -27.22 17.27
CA HIS A 434 -50.43 -27.55 18.68
C HIS A 434 -49.22 -27.29 19.59
N GLU A 435 -48.62 -26.09 19.53
CA GLU A 435 -47.51 -25.66 20.40
C GLU A 435 -46.19 -26.52 20.37
N ASN A 436 -46.11 -27.56 19.58
CA ASN A 436 -44.91 -28.38 19.43
C ASN A 436 -44.03 -27.83 18.31
N LYS A 437 -43.04 -27.02 18.71
CA LYS A 437 -41.98 -26.63 17.77
C LYS A 437 -41.08 -27.80 17.48
N GLN A 438 -41.03 -28.23 16.22
CA GLN A 438 -40.15 -29.32 15.78
C GLN A 438 -38.95 -28.77 15.00
N LEU A 439 -37.75 -29.14 15.43
CA LEU A 439 -36.51 -28.77 14.74
C LEU A 439 -36.06 -29.88 13.80
N ASN A 440 -36.06 -29.60 12.52
CA ASN A 440 -35.47 -30.46 11.51
C ASN A 440 -34.00 -30.06 11.30
N ILE A 441 -33.10 -31.04 11.30
CA ILE A 441 -31.69 -30.88 11.06
C ILE A 441 -31.28 -31.83 9.97
N TRP A 442 -30.55 -31.34 8.96
CA TRP A 442 -30.00 -32.14 7.90
C TRP A 442 -28.62 -31.66 7.48
N GLU A 443 -27.84 -32.54 6.92
CA GLU A 443 -26.56 -32.22 6.30
C GLU A 443 -26.78 -31.97 4.81
N ASP A 444 -26.12 -30.92 4.30
CA ASP A 444 -26.13 -30.57 2.89
C ASP A 444 -24.69 -30.28 2.45
N MET A 445 -24.41 -30.55 1.19
CA MET A 445 -23.09 -30.22 0.62
C MET A 445 -23.14 -28.83 -0.02
N ARG A 446 -22.24 -27.97 0.37
CA ARG A 446 -22.06 -26.66 -0.24
C ARG A 446 -21.14 -26.80 -1.44
N TYR A 447 -21.68 -26.50 -2.62
CA TYR A 447 -20.99 -26.53 -3.89
C TYR A 447 -20.87 -25.13 -4.49
N ASP A 448 -20.01 -24.98 -5.51
CA ASP A 448 -19.91 -23.80 -6.36
C ASP A 448 -19.49 -22.51 -5.62
N VAL A 449 -18.88 -22.64 -4.47
CA VAL A 449 -18.45 -21.55 -3.60
C VAL A 449 -16.96 -21.65 -3.31
N ALA A 450 -16.23 -20.55 -3.38
CA ALA A 450 -14.82 -20.49 -2.99
C ALA A 450 -14.66 -19.93 -1.56
N LYS A 451 -13.43 -19.99 -1.05
CA LYS A 451 -13.07 -19.30 0.19
C LYS A 451 -13.20 -17.78 0.01
N PRO A 452 -13.82 -17.05 0.94
CA PRO A 452 -13.92 -15.58 0.85
C PRO A 452 -12.54 -14.89 0.80
N TRP A 453 -12.49 -13.74 0.13
CA TRP A 453 -11.31 -12.86 0.11
C TRP A 453 -11.25 -12.07 1.41
N ASN A 454 -10.11 -12.09 2.10
CA ASN A 454 -9.92 -11.32 3.32
C ASN A 454 -9.42 -9.89 3.02
N ASP A 455 -9.51 -9.01 4.03
CA ASP A 455 -9.16 -7.60 3.86
C ASP A 455 -7.67 -7.38 3.52
N ALA A 456 -6.77 -8.21 4.02
CA ALA A 456 -5.34 -8.11 3.70
C ALA A 456 -5.08 -8.41 2.21
N GLU A 457 -5.76 -9.40 1.64
CA GLU A 457 -5.69 -9.76 0.21
C GLU A 457 -6.25 -8.64 -0.67
N ILE A 458 -7.37 -8.06 -0.26
CA ILE A 458 -8.02 -6.94 -0.97
C ILE A 458 -7.12 -5.69 -0.92
N ASN A 459 -6.59 -5.36 0.24
CA ASN A 459 -5.70 -4.20 0.42
C ASN A 459 -4.41 -4.35 -0.41
N PHE A 460 -3.87 -5.56 -0.51
CA PHE A 460 -2.74 -5.82 -1.39
C PHE A 460 -3.08 -5.52 -2.85
N VAL A 461 -4.23 -6.00 -3.35
CA VAL A 461 -4.66 -5.74 -4.73
C VAL A 461 -4.86 -4.25 -5.00
N LEU A 462 -5.39 -3.50 -4.03
CA LEU A 462 -5.52 -2.04 -4.14
C LEU A 462 -4.17 -1.34 -4.20
N ARG A 463 -3.19 -1.78 -3.39
CA ARG A 463 -1.82 -1.27 -3.43
C ARG A 463 -1.13 -1.62 -4.74
N LEU A 464 -1.30 -2.84 -5.21
CA LEU A 464 -0.79 -3.29 -6.52
C LEU A 464 -1.31 -2.39 -7.64
N ASN A 465 -2.61 -2.05 -7.63
CA ASN A 465 -3.20 -1.11 -8.58
C ASN A 465 -2.49 0.24 -8.56
N GLN A 466 -2.19 0.76 -7.38
CA GLN A 466 -1.49 2.03 -7.22
C GLN A 466 -0.06 1.96 -7.80
N ILE A 467 0.70 0.91 -7.45
CA ILE A 467 2.08 0.70 -7.93
C ILE A 467 2.11 0.62 -9.46
N ILE A 468 1.19 -0.14 -10.06
CA ILE A 468 1.11 -0.27 -11.52
C ILE A 468 0.79 1.09 -12.17
N LYS A 469 -0.18 1.84 -11.64
CA LYS A 469 -0.54 3.17 -12.15
C LYS A 469 0.61 4.16 -12.07
N GLU A 470 1.31 4.21 -10.94
CA GLU A 470 2.49 5.06 -10.76
C GLU A 470 3.58 4.72 -11.79
N SER A 471 3.84 3.42 -12.02
CA SER A 471 4.81 2.98 -13.02
C SER A 471 4.39 3.34 -14.46
N ILE A 472 3.12 3.15 -14.81
CA ILE A 472 2.59 3.54 -16.13
C ILE A 472 2.75 5.06 -16.33
N PHE A 473 2.37 5.85 -15.33
CA PHE A 473 2.47 7.32 -15.38
C PHE A 473 3.92 7.79 -15.54
N ALA A 474 4.85 7.21 -14.77
CA ALA A 474 6.28 7.53 -14.88
C ALA A 474 6.82 7.27 -16.29
N LYS A 475 6.49 6.12 -16.89
CA LYS A 475 6.90 5.76 -18.25
C LYS A 475 6.27 6.64 -19.33
N LEU A 476 5.01 7.05 -19.17
CA LEU A 476 4.37 7.99 -20.08
C LEU A 476 5.04 9.35 -20.04
N LYS A 477 5.39 9.83 -18.84
CA LYS A 477 6.12 11.10 -18.66
C LYS A 477 7.52 11.06 -19.27
N GLU A 478 8.26 9.98 -19.04
CA GLU A 478 9.59 9.77 -19.66
C GLU A 478 9.49 9.79 -21.20
N ARG A 479 8.52 9.05 -21.74
CA ARG A 479 8.28 9.03 -23.20
C ARG A 479 7.90 10.41 -23.76
N GLN A 480 7.12 11.18 -23.02
CA GLN A 480 6.75 12.53 -23.42
C GLN A 480 7.97 13.45 -23.48
N LEU A 481 8.83 13.43 -22.44
CA LEU A 481 10.06 14.22 -22.39
C LEU A 481 11.00 13.87 -23.54
N LEU A 482 11.20 12.58 -23.80
CA LEU A 482 12.02 12.12 -24.94
C LEU A 482 11.44 12.59 -26.29
N ASN A 483 10.12 12.58 -26.43
CA ASN A 483 9.48 13.04 -27.67
C ASN A 483 9.63 14.55 -27.86
N GLU A 484 9.52 15.34 -26.79
CA GLU A 484 9.76 16.78 -26.80
C GLU A 484 11.20 17.11 -27.19
N GLU A 485 12.18 16.36 -26.66
CA GLU A 485 13.59 16.49 -27.02
C GLU A 485 13.85 16.13 -28.48
N LEU A 486 13.24 15.03 -28.97
CA LEU A 486 13.35 14.63 -30.39
C LEU A 486 12.77 15.69 -31.31
N LEU A 487 11.63 16.28 -30.97
CA LEU A 487 11.02 17.36 -31.75
C LEU A 487 11.90 18.61 -31.78
N SER A 488 12.48 18.99 -30.65
CA SER A 488 13.45 20.11 -30.57
C SER A 488 14.66 19.89 -31.46
N LEU A 489 15.27 18.70 -31.36
CA LEU A 489 16.40 18.32 -32.21
C LEU A 489 16.06 18.30 -33.69
N ASN A 490 14.87 17.82 -34.06
CA ASN A 490 14.42 17.81 -35.45
C ASN A 490 14.23 19.23 -36.00
N ASN A 491 13.63 20.12 -35.19
CA ASN A 491 13.47 21.54 -35.59
C ASN A 491 14.81 22.24 -35.76
N GLU A 492 15.79 21.99 -34.88
CA GLU A 492 17.15 22.49 -35.03
C GLU A 492 17.79 21.99 -36.34
N LEU A 493 17.61 20.73 -36.68
CA LEU A 493 18.16 20.13 -37.86
C LEU A 493 17.52 20.73 -39.14
N GLU A 494 16.22 20.96 -39.15
CA GLU A 494 15.50 21.58 -40.24
C GLU A 494 15.99 23.03 -40.47
N MET A 495 16.07 23.85 -39.41
CA MET A 495 16.59 25.22 -39.49
C MET A 495 18.03 25.22 -40.04
N PHE A 496 18.88 24.33 -39.52
CA PHE A 496 20.26 24.19 -39.96
C PHE A 496 20.32 23.88 -41.48
N THR A 497 19.55 22.90 -41.92
CA THR A 497 19.51 22.50 -43.35
C THR A 497 19.01 23.62 -44.28
N HIS A 498 17.99 24.34 -43.81
CA HIS A 498 17.42 25.46 -44.57
C HIS A 498 18.45 26.60 -44.73
N THR A 499 19.09 27.00 -43.64
CA THR A 499 20.07 28.08 -43.63
C THR A 499 21.30 27.75 -44.47
N LEU A 500 21.81 26.53 -44.34
CA LEU A 500 22.91 26.05 -45.19
C LEU A 500 22.59 26.11 -46.70
N SER A 501 21.39 25.65 -47.04
CA SER A 501 20.95 25.66 -48.46
C SER A 501 20.89 27.08 -49.01
N HIS A 502 20.41 28.05 -48.20
CA HIS A 502 20.37 29.45 -48.58
C HIS A 502 21.77 30.03 -48.76
N ASP A 503 22.69 29.82 -47.81
CA ASP A 503 24.02 30.44 -47.79
C ASP A 503 24.98 29.84 -48.82
N LEU A 504 24.85 28.56 -49.14
CA LEU A 504 25.53 27.96 -50.27
C LEU A 504 24.99 28.43 -51.63
N LYS A 505 23.68 28.64 -51.71
CA LYS A 505 23.02 29.08 -52.98
C LYS A 505 23.47 30.47 -53.42
N ASN A 506 23.77 31.38 -52.47
CA ASN A 506 24.19 32.75 -52.77
C ASN A 506 25.52 32.84 -53.51
N PRO A 507 26.65 32.29 -52.99
CA PRO A 507 27.94 32.33 -53.70
C PRO A 507 27.89 31.52 -54.99
N LEU A 508 27.15 30.38 -55.01
CA LEU A 508 26.96 29.60 -56.24
C LEU A 508 26.20 30.42 -57.34
N SER A 509 25.24 31.25 -56.93
CA SER A 509 24.54 32.12 -57.87
C SER A 509 25.45 33.19 -58.46
N ILE A 510 26.36 33.75 -57.63
CA ILE A 510 27.34 34.74 -58.11
C ILE A 510 28.32 34.08 -59.14
N LEU A 511 28.81 32.85 -58.81
CA LEU A 511 29.63 32.08 -59.74
C LEU A 511 28.87 31.83 -61.06
N LYS A 512 27.62 31.37 -60.99
CA LYS A 512 26.78 31.08 -62.14
C LYS A 512 26.54 32.34 -63.00
N MET A 513 26.14 33.48 -62.38
CA MET A 513 25.94 34.73 -63.07
C MET A 513 27.21 35.24 -63.75
N GLY A 514 28.36 35.15 -63.07
CA GLY A 514 29.64 35.56 -63.62
C GLY A 514 30.08 34.70 -64.82
N ILE A 515 29.89 33.40 -64.76
CA ILE A 515 30.16 32.47 -65.85
C ILE A 515 29.25 32.80 -67.04
N GLN A 516 27.98 33.01 -66.81
CA GLN A 516 27.00 33.41 -67.86
C GLN A 516 27.37 34.78 -68.53
N PHE A 517 27.80 35.73 -67.70
CA PHE A 517 28.23 37.04 -68.21
C PHE A 517 29.48 36.89 -69.06
N LEU A 518 30.51 36.12 -68.68
CA LEU A 518 31.71 35.88 -69.42
C LEU A 518 31.40 35.14 -70.77
N GLN A 519 30.48 34.17 -70.73
CA GLN A 519 30.06 33.45 -71.95
C GLN A 519 29.32 34.36 -72.96
N GLN A 520 28.53 35.28 -72.49
CA GLN A 520 27.73 36.19 -73.40
C GLN A 520 28.58 37.32 -74.01
N HIS A 521 29.71 37.68 -73.42
CA HIS A 521 30.51 38.84 -73.84
C HIS A 521 31.94 38.44 -74.22
N SER A 522 32.15 37.21 -74.68
CA SER A 522 33.48 36.64 -74.98
C SER A 522 34.35 37.43 -75.96
N ASP A 523 33.69 38.22 -76.92
CA ASP A 523 34.39 38.87 -78.00
C ASP A 523 34.78 40.35 -77.76
N ASN A 524 34.36 40.97 -76.61
CA ASN A 524 34.60 42.40 -76.35
C ASN A 524 34.66 42.75 -74.85
N ILE A 525 35.33 41.97 -74.02
CA ILE A 525 35.43 42.24 -72.59
C ILE A 525 36.71 43.02 -72.26
N ASP A 526 36.53 44.16 -71.57
CA ASP A 526 37.62 44.92 -70.95
C ASP A 526 38.33 44.15 -69.84
N PHE A 527 39.66 44.17 -69.84
CA PHE A 527 40.50 43.43 -68.91
C PHE A 527 40.15 43.77 -67.42
N THR A 528 39.75 44.98 -67.14
CA THR A 528 39.30 45.45 -65.83
C THR A 528 38.04 44.69 -65.30
N LYS A 529 37.10 44.38 -66.25
CA LYS A 529 35.87 43.61 -65.89
C LYS A 529 36.18 42.15 -65.68
N ILE A 530 37.10 41.54 -66.43
CA ILE A 530 37.56 40.15 -66.23
C ILE A 530 38.20 40.04 -64.83
N ASN A 531 39.04 40.97 -64.45
CA ASN A 531 39.72 40.92 -63.15
C ASN A 531 38.74 41.08 -61.97
N LYS A 532 37.69 41.89 -62.15
CA LYS A 532 36.63 42.01 -61.15
C LYS A 532 35.82 40.73 -60.96
N TRP A 533 35.50 40.00 -62.03
CA TRP A 533 34.84 38.71 -61.98
C TRP A 533 35.73 37.63 -61.35
N TYR A 534 37.02 37.64 -61.71
CA TYR A 534 38.01 36.75 -61.11
C TYR A 534 38.07 36.91 -59.57
N GLN A 535 38.10 38.16 -59.11
CA GLN A 535 38.03 38.47 -57.66
C GLN A 535 36.75 38.00 -57.03
N ASN A 536 35.60 38.19 -57.69
CA ASN A 536 34.31 37.71 -57.20
C ASN A 536 34.24 36.18 -57.13
N PHE A 537 34.79 35.47 -58.12
CA PHE A 537 34.86 34.02 -58.12
C PHE A 537 35.74 33.51 -56.99
N SER A 538 36.96 34.05 -56.87
CA SER A 538 37.85 33.70 -55.79
C SER A 538 37.20 33.88 -54.43
N ARG A 539 36.57 35.06 -54.21
CA ARG A 539 35.83 35.33 -52.96
C ARG A 539 34.65 34.35 -52.73
N SER A 540 33.90 34.00 -53.78
CA SER A 540 32.78 33.06 -53.65
C SER A 540 33.25 31.65 -53.31
N VAL A 541 34.36 31.19 -53.93
CA VAL A 541 34.97 29.88 -53.62
C VAL A 541 35.45 29.85 -52.16
N THR A 542 36.19 30.86 -51.72
CA THR A 542 36.66 30.95 -50.33
C THR A 542 35.45 30.97 -49.34
N ASN A 543 34.39 31.71 -49.65
CA ASN A 543 33.17 31.72 -48.81
C ASN A 543 32.54 30.32 -48.72
N ILE A 544 32.48 29.56 -49.83
CA ILE A 544 31.96 28.17 -49.81
C ILE A 544 32.86 27.27 -48.96
N GLU A 545 34.17 27.38 -49.11
CA GLU A 545 35.15 26.62 -48.31
C GLU A 545 34.99 26.92 -46.80
N ASP A 546 34.85 28.20 -46.45
CA ASP A 546 34.64 28.63 -45.07
C ASP A 546 33.30 28.08 -44.50
N ILE A 547 32.21 28.10 -45.25
CA ILE A 547 30.93 27.55 -44.86
C ILE A 547 31.07 26.02 -44.59
N ILE A 548 31.68 25.31 -45.53
CA ILE A 548 31.91 23.83 -45.40
C ILE A 548 32.79 23.50 -44.20
N ASN A 549 33.90 24.19 -44.02
CA ASN A 549 34.83 23.95 -42.93
C ASN A 549 34.15 24.20 -41.56
N ASN A 550 33.42 25.32 -41.45
CA ASN A 550 32.64 25.63 -40.24
C ASN A 550 31.58 24.55 -39.95
N MET A 551 30.92 24.01 -41.00
CA MET A 551 29.94 22.94 -40.90
C MET A 551 30.54 21.63 -40.39
N VAL A 552 31.71 21.23 -40.95
CA VAL A 552 32.43 20.05 -40.52
C VAL A 552 32.82 20.17 -39.04
N GLN A 553 33.33 21.32 -38.62
CA GLN A 553 33.67 21.60 -37.24
C GLN A 553 32.43 21.52 -36.32
N LEU A 554 31.28 22.11 -36.68
CA LEU A 554 30.02 22.00 -35.93
C LEU A 554 29.54 20.54 -35.79
N SER A 555 29.72 19.72 -36.85
CA SER A 555 29.32 18.30 -36.84
C SER A 555 30.24 17.43 -35.98
N GLN A 556 31.55 17.65 -36.01
CA GLN A 556 32.52 16.88 -35.24
C GLN A 556 32.40 17.08 -33.73
N HIS A 557 31.96 18.25 -33.28
CA HIS A 557 31.78 18.56 -31.87
C HIS A 557 30.54 17.95 -31.22
N ARG A 558 29.66 17.23 -31.95
CA ARG A 558 28.45 16.58 -31.41
C ARG A 558 28.73 15.25 -30.68
N SER A 559 29.85 14.57 -30.91
CA SER A 559 29.94 13.13 -30.59
C SER A 559 31.12 12.70 -29.69
N SER A 560 31.99 13.58 -29.21
CA SER A 560 33.13 13.20 -28.40
C SER A 560 33.09 13.74 -26.96
N SER A 561 33.39 12.88 -25.99
CA SER A 561 33.73 13.29 -24.63
C SER A 561 34.98 14.17 -24.69
N LEU A 562 34.96 15.35 -24.06
CA LEU A 562 36.10 16.25 -23.98
C LEU A 562 37.15 15.70 -22.99
N ASP A 563 38.35 15.41 -23.47
CA ASP A 563 39.50 15.19 -22.57
C ASP A 563 39.99 16.56 -22.08
N LYS A 564 39.50 17.00 -20.93
CA LYS A 564 39.87 18.28 -20.34
C LYS A 564 41.21 18.16 -19.62
N GLU A 565 42.12 19.10 -19.89
CA GLU A 565 43.40 19.22 -19.24
C GLU A 565 43.70 20.69 -18.88
N PRO A 566 44.60 20.99 -17.93
CA PRO A 566 45.02 22.36 -17.65
C PRO A 566 45.91 22.87 -18.82
N LEU A 567 45.48 24.00 -19.40
CA LEU A 567 46.11 24.55 -20.60
C LEU A 567 46.76 25.92 -20.30
N PRO A 568 48.08 26.06 -20.43
CA PRO A 568 48.74 27.37 -20.36
C PRO A 568 48.42 28.17 -21.63
N MET A 569 47.78 29.34 -21.46
CA MET A 569 47.24 30.11 -22.59
C MET A 569 48.16 31.17 -23.16
N ALA A 570 49.15 31.64 -22.40
CA ALA A 570 50.01 32.75 -22.77
C ALA A 570 50.65 32.57 -24.17
N TYR A 571 51.35 31.47 -24.41
CA TYR A 571 51.95 31.18 -25.70
C TYR A 571 50.93 31.05 -26.81
N THR A 572 49.83 30.36 -26.56
CA THR A 572 48.80 30.09 -27.56
C THR A 572 48.15 31.42 -28.03
N ILE A 573 47.75 32.29 -27.08
CA ILE A 573 47.12 33.57 -27.38
C ILE A 573 48.08 34.50 -28.17
N GLN A 574 49.32 34.62 -27.73
CA GLN A 574 50.34 35.43 -28.42
C GLN A 574 50.59 34.96 -29.83
N ARG A 575 50.68 33.63 -30.04
CA ARG A 575 50.87 33.03 -31.37
C ARG A 575 49.66 33.29 -32.25
N ILE A 576 48.42 33.08 -31.78
CA ILE A 576 47.20 33.35 -32.54
C ILE A 576 47.18 34.83 -32.99
N PHE A 577 47.55 35.79 -32.12
CA PHE A 577 47.56 37.20 -32.46
C PHE A 577 48.58 37.49 -33.55
N GLN A 578 49.82 37.01 -33.41
CA GLN A 578 50.92 37.25 -34.39
C GLN A 578 50.59 36.64 -35.76
N GLU A 579 50.10 35.40 -35.81
CA GLU A 579 49.78 34.75 -37.06
C GLU A 579 48.65 35.49 -37.80
N ASN A 580 47.66 36.00 -37.09
CA ASN A 580 46.49 36.63 -37.70
C ASN A 580 46.68 38.12 -38.07
N THR A 581 47.57 38.89 -37.38
CA THR A 581 47.93 40.23 -37.84
C THR A 581 48.66 40.24 -39.17
N ILE A 582 49.48 39.24 -39.43
CA ILE A 582 50.13 39.04 -40.72
C ILE A 582 49.11 38.61 -41.77
N LEU A 583 48.28 37.62 -41.47
CA LEU A 583 47.31 37.05 -42.43
C LEU A 583 46.30 38.09 -42.92
N TYR A 584 45.81 38.94 -42.02
CA TYR A 584 44.80 39.96 -42.36
C TYR A 584 45.44 41.31 -42.77
N ASN A 585 46.76 41.37 -42.86
CA ASN A 585 47.50 42.58 -43.30
C ASN A 585 47.26 43.81 -42.42
N VAL A 586 47.02 43.62 -41.09
CA VAL A 586 46.84 44.67 -40.10
C VAL A 586 48.09 44.80 -39.24
N ASN A 587 49.24 44.99 -39.89
CA ASN A 587 50.54 44.98 -39.22
C ASN A 587 50.74 46.14 -38.21
N ASN A 588 49.90 47.17 -38.24
CA ASN A 588 49.88 48.27 -37.28
C ASN A 588 48.99 48.01 -36.03
N CYS A 589 48.33 46.85 -35.94
CA CYS A 589 47.56 46.48 -34.77
C CYS A 589 48.47 46.15 -33.58
N GLN A 590 48.27 46.86 -32.48
CA GLN A 590 49.02 46.63 -31.25
C GLN A 590 48.24 45.70 -30.31
N ALA A 591 48.97 44.82 -29.59
CA ALA A 591 48.39 44.01 -28.53
C ALA A 591 48.93 44.44 -27.17
N THR A 592 48.04 44.47 -26.18
CA THR A 592 48.41 44.56 -24.78
C THR A 592 48.00 43.28 -24.10
N PHE A 593 48.95 42.53 -23.57
CA PHE A 593 48.69 41.31 -22.83
C PHE A 593 48.91 41.61 -21.33
N GLY A 594 47.86 41.39 -20.54
CA GLY A 594 47.92 41.42 -19.09
C GLY A 594 48.31 40.05 -18.54
N THR A 595 47.75 39.66 -17.42
CA THR A 595 47.89 38.30 -16.88
C THR A 595 47.15 37.30 -17.76
N LEU A 596 47.79 36.19 -18.19
CA LEU A 596 47.18 35.18 -19.01
C LEU A 596 47.18 33.84 -18.23
N LEU A 597 46.17 33.64 -17.41
CA LEU A 597 46.02 32.50 -16.53
C LEU A 597 45.72 31.21 -17.32
N PRO A 598 46.10 30.01 -16.81
CA PRO A 598 45.72 28.75 -17.42
C PRO A 598 44.22 28.54 -17.32
N ILE A 599 43.63 27.79 -18.28
CA ILE A 599 42.24 27.36 -18.29
C ILE A 599 42.14 25.86 -18.23
N TRP A 600 41.04 25.33 -17.77
CA TRP A 600 40.73 23.90 -17.81
C TRP A 600 39.89 23.59 -19.04
N GLY A 601 40.44 22.82 -20.00
CA GLY A 601 39.73 22.58 -21.24
C GLY A 601 40.46 21.62 -22.19
N GLU A 602 39.91 21.46 -23.39
CA GLU A 602 40.55 20.73 -24.50
C GLU A 602 41.32 21.71 -25.38
N LYS A 603 42.55 21.32 -25.77
CA LYS A 603 43.48 22.18 -26.51
C LYS A 603 42.88 22.71 -27.84
N SER A 604 42.20 21.86 -28.60
CA SER A 604 41.58 22.23 -29.86
C SER A 604 40.41 23.22 -29.66
N ALA A 605 39.58 22.97 -28.64
CA ALA A 605 38.46 23.83 -28.27
C ALA A 605 38.95 25.22 -27.79
N ALA A 606 39.97 25.25 -26.92
CA ALA A 606 40.56 26.49 -26.45
C ALA A 606 41.16 27.31 -27.60
N TYR A 607 41.95 26.67 -28.46
CA TYR A 607 42.50 27.33 -29.65
C TYR A 607 41.39 27.96 -30.51
N GLN A 608 40.32 27.23 -30.73
CA GLN A 608 39.18 27.67 -31.56
C GLN A 608 38.43 28.86 -30.96
N ILE A 609 38.18 28.87 -29.63
CA ILE A 609 37.59 30.00 -28.91
C ILE A 609 38.45 31.24 -29.11
N PHE A 610 39.74 31.18 -28.72
CA PHE A 610 40.59 32.35 -28.76
C PHE A 610 40.89 32.78 -30.20
N SER A 611 41.07 31.87 -31.14
CA SER A 611 41.25 32.20 -32.54
C SER A 611 40.08 32.99 -33.13
N ASN A 612 38.84 32.49 -32.93
CA ASN A 612 37.65 33.22 -33.41
C ASN A 612 37.53 34.63 -32.83
N LEU A 613 37.78 34.79 -31.54
CA LEU A 613 37.62 36.09 -30.85
C LEU A 613 38.76 37.06 -31.20
N ILE A 614 40.00 36.58 -31.21
CA ILE A 614 41.16 37.44 -31.57
C ILE A 614 41.10 37.86 -33.01
N ILE A 615 40.71 36.94 -33.94
CA ILE A 615 40.50 37.26 -35.36
C ILE A 615 39.40 38.39 -35.49
N ASN A 616 38.31 38.26 -34.76
CA ASN A 616 37.25 39.28 -34.78
C ASN A 616 37.78 40.62 -34.25
N ALA A 617 38.50 40.63 -33.12
CA ALA A 617 39.11 41.84 -32.55
C ALA A 617 40.05 42.53 -33.55
N ILE A 618 40.93 41.79 -34.20
CA ILE A 618 41.86 42.32 -35.22
C ILE A 618 41.08 42.85 -36.45
N LYS A 619 40.11 42.13 -36.97
CA LYS A 619 39.35 42.53 -38.17
C LYS A 619 38.52 43.81 -37.93
N TYR A 620 37.85 43.86 -36.80
CA TYR A 620 36.93 44.98 -36.51
C TYR A 620 37.63 46.24 -35.98
N SER A 621 38.86 46.12 -35.41
CA SER A 621 39.71 47.25 -35.07
C SER A 621 40.54 47.82 -36.25
N ALA A 622 40.64 47.09 -37.36
CA ALA A 622 41.49 47.44 -38.52
C ALA A 622 41.17 48.85 -39.07
N GLN A 623 39.96 49.39 -38.87
CA GLN A 623 39.56 50.72 -39.36
C GLN A 623 39.84 51.84 -38.34
N ALA A 624 40.30 51.52 -37.13
CA ALA A 624 40.65 52.50 -36.10
C ALA A 624 42.02 53.20 -36.47
N ASP A 625 42.19 54.46 -36.06
CA ASP A 625 43.45 55.18 -36.30
C ASP A 625 44.65 54.46 -35.72
N ARG A 626 44.47 53.82 -34.60
CA ARG A 626 45.49 52.99 -33.90
C ARG A 626 44.80 51.71 -33.41
N PRO A 627 44.78 50.66 -34.25
CA PRO A 627 44.15 49.38 -33.85
C PRO A 627 44.82 48.80 -32.61
N LEU A 628 43.98 48.49 -31.57
CA LEU A 628 44.45 47.99 -30.28
C LEU A 628 43.57 46.85 -29.82
N VAL A 629 44.22 45.75 -29.44
CA VAL A 629 43.54 44.60 -28.78
C VAL A 629 44.17 44.37 -27.43
N THR A 630 43.36 44.34 -26.40
CA THR A 630 43.81 44.07 -25.03
C THR A 630 43.25 42.74 -24.56
N ILE A 631 44.12 41.85 -24.06
CA ILE A 631 43.72 40.53 -23.54
C ILE A 631 44.26 40.39 -22.13
N ASP A 632 43.36 40.18 -21.19
CA ASP A 632 43.69 40.02 -19.77
C ASP A 632 42.89 38.91 -19.14
N SER A 633 43.32 38.38 -17.99
CA SER A 633 42.56 37.41 -17.22
C SER A 633 42.71 37.59 -15.71
N SER A 634 41.67 37.21 -14.99
CA SER A 634 41.59 37.22 -13.53
C SER A 634 40.91 35.96 -13.03
N HIS A 635 41.09 35.67 -11.75
CA HIS A 635 40.23 34.71 -11.04
C HIS A 635 39.02 35.44 -10.46
N GLU A 636 37.82 34.95 -10.79
CA GLU A 636 36.56 35.48 -10.26
C GLU A 636 35.75 34.27 -9.73
N ASP A 637 35.58 34.19 -8.41
CA ASP A 637 34.91 33.10 -7.71
C ASP A 637 35.43 31.70 -8.19
N ASP A 638 34.56 30.88 -8.78
CA ASP A 638 34.88 29.56 -9.29
C ASP A 638 35.32 29.54 -10.77
N TYR A 639 35.64 30.70 -11.36
CA TYR A 639 35.97 30.85 -12.76
C TYR A 639 37.32 31.50 -13.02
N THR A 640 38.01 31.06 -14.06
CA THR A 640 39.07 31.84 -14.72
C THR A 640 38.36 32.72 -15.75
N HIS A 641 38.32 34.03 -15.48
CA HIS A 641 37.73 35.04 -16.35
C HIS A 641 38.73 35.61 -17.31
N TYR A 642 38.48 35.53 -18.62
CA TYR A 642 39.24 36.19 -19.67
C TYR A 642 38.46 37.34 -20.27
N GLN A 643 39.14 38.46 -20.49
CA GLN A 643 38.60 39.64 -21.16
C GLN A 643 39.41 39.90 -22.45
N ILE A 644 38.70 39.96 -23.58
CA ILE A 644 39.28 40.32 -24.87
C ILE A 644 38.60 41.61 -25.32
N LYS A 645 39.36 42.71 -25.38
CA LYS A 645 38.82 44.06 -25.69
C LYS A 645 39.47 44.57 -26.98
N ASP A 646 38.70 45.07 -27.89
CA ASP A 646 39.12 45.81 -29.09
C ASP A 646 38.61 47.26 -29.07
N ASN A 647 39.24 48.13 -29.84
CA ASN A 647 38.81 49.51 -30.06
C ASN A 647 38.21 49.69 -31.46
N GLY A 648 37.49 48.70 -31.93
CA GLY A 648 36.93 48.64 -33.28
C GLY A 648 35.61 49.36 -33.46
N ILE A 649 34.86 48.99 -34.50
CA ILE A 649 33.61 49.63 -34.88
C ILE A 649 32.46 49.45 -33.88
N GLY A 650 32.60 48.49 -32.90
CA GLY A 650 31.53 48.14 -31.97
C GLY A 650 30.32 47.46 -32.60
N ILE A 651 29.36 47.03 -31.75
CA ILE A 651 28.12 46.37 -32.14
C ILE A 651 26.93 47.19 -31.70
N PRO A 652 25.95 47.44 -32.57
CA PRO A 652 24.71 48.14 -32.19
C PRO A 652 23.94 47.40 -31.10
N SER A 653 23.34 48.09 -30.13
CA SER A 653 22.66 47.51 -28.98
C SER A 653 21.50 46.61 -29.32
N ASP A 654 20.81 46.87 -30.44
CA ASP A 654 19.71 46.06 -30.97
C ASP A 654 20.16 44.70 -31.55
N HIS A 655 21.44 44.59 -31.95
CA HIS A 655 22.02 43.35 -32.42
C HIS A 655 22.59 42.45 -31.30
N LEU A 656 22.92 43.02 -30.14
CA LEU A 656 23.54 42.26 -29.03
C LEU A 656 22.73 41.01 -28.59
N PRO A 657 21.39 41.05 -28.46
CA PRO A 657 20.60 39.86 -28.10
C PRO A 657 20.71 38.70 -29.09
N HIS A 658 20.95 39.03 -30.36
CA HIS A 658 20.94 38.08 -31.50
C HIS A 658 22.36 37.70 -31.98
N ILE A 659 23.43 38.27 -31.39
CA ILE A 659 24.80 38.13 -31.89
C ILE A 659 25.32 36.68 -31.84
N TYR A 660 24.69 35.83 -31.01
CA TYR A 660 25.02 34.42 -30.89
C TYR A 660 24.19 33.51 -31.82
N GLU A 661 23.23 34.07 -32.51
CA GLU A 661 22.48 33.32 -33.51
C GLU A 661 23.39 33.05 -34.73
N MET A 662 23.27 31.86 -35.32
CA MET A 662 24.07 31.48 -36.47
C MET A 662 23.81 32.40 -37.64
N PHE A 663 24.84 32.78 -38.35
CA PHE A 663 24.78 33.64 -39.57
C PHE A 663 24.36 35.09 -39.29
N THR A 664 24.20 35.51 -38.05
CA THR A 664 23.85 36.86 -37.70
C THR A 664 25.10 37.76 -37.77
N ARG A 665 24.92 38.91 -38.46
CA ARG A 665 25.95 39.96 -38.60
C ARG A 665 25.31 41.33 -38.29
N ALA A 666 26.04 42.17 -37.58
CA ALA A 666 25.55 43.53 -37.32
C ALA A 666 25.57 44.38 -38.61
N ASP A 667 24.63 45.29 -38.74
CA ASP A 667 24.46 46.10 -39.98
C ASP A 667 25.65 47.04 -40.21
N ASN A 668 26.43 47.41 -39.19
CA ASN A 668 27.55 48.31 -39.28
C ASN A 668 28.89 47.68 -39.80
N VAL A 669 28.93 46.35 -40.02
CA VAL A 669 30.16 45.64 -40.45
C VAL A 669 30.49 45.87 -41.94
N GLY A 670 29.60 46.37 -42.72
CA GLY A 670 29.83 46.72 -44.14
C GLY A 670 30.51 45.63 -44.97
N SER A 671 31.67 45.94 -45.59
CA SER A 671 32.42 45.01 -46.43
C SER A 671 33.44 44.11 -45.71
N ILE A 672 33.52 44.18 -44.39
CA ILE A 672 34.40 43.33 -43.59
C ILE A 672 33.99 41.84 -43.79
N PRO A 673 34.94 40.95 -44.21
CA PRO A 673 34.55 39.55 -44.49
C PRO A 673 34.24 38.79 -43.19
N GLY A 674 33.20 37.94 -43.23
CA GLY A 674 32.82 37.08 -42.12
C GLY A 674 31.54 36.30 -42.38
N THR A 675 31.40 35.11 -41.83
CA THR A 675 30.27 34.16 -42.01
C THR A 675 29.15 34.30 -40.97
N GLY A 676 29.39 35.01 -39.84
CA GLY A 676 28.42 35.09 -38.75
C GLY A 676 28.31 33.82 -37.89
N ILE A 677 29.23 32.84 -38.11
CA ILE A 677 29.21 31.57 -37.35
C ILE A 677 30.13 31.62 -36.11
N GLY A 678 31.18 32.45 -36.12
CA GLY A 678 32.24 32.42 -35.14
C GLY A 678 31.79 32.57 -33.70
N LEU A 679 30.88 33.53 -33.38
CA LEU A 679 30.40 33.75 -32.02
C LEU A 679 29.42 32.68 -31.57
N SER A 680 28.57 32.14 -32.45
CA SER A 680 27.68 31.01 -32.13
C SER A 680 28.47 29.74 -31.82
N LEU A 681 29.59 29.52 -32.56
CA LEU A 681 30.50 28.41 -32.29
C LEU A 681 31.23 28.58 -30.94
N VAL A 682 31.75 29.77 -30.66
CA VAL A 682 32.38 30.08 -29.35
C VAL A 682 31.41 29.83 -28.19
N LYS A 683 30.19 30.34 -28.28
CA LYS A 683 29.16 30.11 -27.24
C LYS A 683 28.91 28.63 -26.99
N ARG A 684 28.75 27.83 -28.06
CA ARG A 684 28.50 26.40 -27.98
C ARG A 684 29.70 25.61 -27.38
N ILE A 685 30.94 26.02 -27.74
CA ILE A 685 32.13 25.43 -27.15
C ILE A 685 32.26 25.78 -25.66
N MET A 686 31.95 27.05 -25.28
CA MET A 686 31.96 27.49 -23.89
C MET A 686 30.91 26.73 -23.05
N GLU A 687 29.68 26.58 -23.52
CA GLU A 687 28.63 25.81 -22.87
C GLU A 687 29.06 24.34 -22.67
N ARG A 688 29.71 23.73 -23.66
CA ARG A 688 30.23 22.36 -23.59
C ARG A 688 31.38 22.21 -22.58
N LEU A 689 32.21 23.24 -22.41
CA LEU A 689 33.27 23.30 -21.39
C LEU A 689 32.69 23.56 -19.98
N GLY A 690 31.39 23.89 -19.86
CA GLY A 690 30.74 24.28 -18.62
C GLY A 690 30.98 25.74 -18.25
N GLY A 691 31.47 26.54 -19.19
CA GLY A 691 31.75 27.96 -19.04
C GLY A 691 30.63 28.84 -19.59
N ASN A 692 30.85 30.15 -19.57
CA ASN A 692 29.93 31.16 -20.08
C ASN A 692 30.65 32.22 -20.90
N ILE A 693 29.94 32.92 -21.79
CA ILE A 693 30.40 34.05 -22.60
C ILE A 693 29.44 35.24 -22.46
N ALA A 694 29.98 36.44 -22.27
CA ALA A 694 29.23 37.70 -22.32
C ALA A 694 29.94 38.71 -23.22
N ILE A 695 29.18 39.61 -23.85
CA ILE A 695 29.72 40.66 -24.75
C ILE A 695 29.16 42.00 -24.33
N GLU A 696 30.07 42.97 -24.18
CA GLU A 696 29.77 44.40 -24.00
C GLU A 696 30.30 45.16 -25.21
N SER A 697 29.50 45.99 -25.83
CA SER A 697 29.94 46.73 -26.99
C SER A 697 29.17 48.05 -27.16
N GLU A 698 29.90 49.05 -27.66
CA GLU A 698 29.32 50.35 -27.98
C GLU A 698 29.89 50.84 -29.35
N ILE A 699 28.99 51.37 -30.19
CA ILE A 699 29.36 51.80 -31.51
C ILE A 699 30.47 52.87 -31.49
N GLY A 700 31.56 52.60 -32.21
CA GLY A 700 32.71 53.48 -32.31
C GLY A 700 33.67 53.48 -31.12
N LEU A 701 33.37 52.75 -30.04
CA LEU A 701 34.23 52.57 -28.89
C LEU A 701 34.89 51.17 -28.84
N GLY A 702 34.29 50.20 -29.53
CA GLY A 702 34.80 48.84 -29.60
C GLY A 702 33.96 47.77 -28.88
N THR A 703 34.53 46.59 -28.78
CA THR A 703 33.86 45.42 -28.15
C THR A 703 34.73 44.81 -27.07
N THR A 704 34.08 44.37 -25.99
CA THR A 704 34.71 43.60 -24.93
C THR A 704 33.98 42.24 -24.83
N VAL A 705 34.73 41.15 -24.98
CA VAL A 705 34.22 39.79 -24.82
C VAL A 705 34.74 39.21 -23.52
N HIS A 706 33.84 38.72 -22.68
CA HIS A 706 34.11 38.07 -21.41
C HIS A 706 33.89 36.58 -21.54
N LEU A 707 34.87 35.76 -21.14
CA LEU A 707 34.83 34.32 -21.12
C LEU A 707 35.04 33.81 -19.70
N TYR A 708 34.18 32.94 -19.21
CA TYR A 708 34.21 32.35 -17.88
C TYR A 708 34.46 30.86 -17.97
N PHE A 709 35.69 30.39 -17.65
CA PHE A 709 36.07 28.99 -17.66
C PHE A 709 35.99 28.44 -16.23
N PRO A 710 35.24 27.34 -15.96
CA PRO A 710 35.16 26.79 -14.62
C PRO A 710 36.49 26.26 -14.11
N ILE A 711 36.82 26.49 -12.86
CA ILE A 711 37.97 25.94 -12.16
C ILE A 711 37.51 24.62 -11.55
N VAL A 712 38.06 23.48 -12.07
CA VAL A 712 37.62 22.12 -11.69
C VAL A 712 38.42 21.53 -10.54
N GLU A 713 39.72 21.90 -10.41
CA GLU A 713 40.64 21.55 -9.28
C GLU A 713 41.80 22.56 -9.21
N PRO A 714 42.50 22.67 -8.08
CA PRO A 714 43.66 23.56 -8.02
C PRO A 714 44.70 23.19 -9.06
N PHE A 715 45.07 24.14 -9.89
CA PHE A 715 46.14 23.95 -10.87
C PHE A 715 47.43 23.51 -10.16
N PRO A 716 48.26 22.61 -10.73
CA PRO A 716 49.58 22.31 -10.18
C PRO A 716 50.38 23.60 -9.96
N GLU A 717 50.92 23.81 -8.77
CA GLU A 717 51.68 25.05 -8.41
C GLU A 717 52.78 25.40 -9.41
N GLN A 718 53.27 24.46 -10.22
CA GLN A 718 54.27 24.70 -11.25
C GLN A 718 53.76 25.43 -12.51
N MET A 719 52.45 25.57 -12.71
CA MET A 719 51.84 26.27 -13.87
C MET A 719 51.47 27.75 -13.56
N LEU A 720 51.57 28.15 -12.35
CA LEU A 720 51.25 29.56 -11.93
C LEU A 720 52.47 30.49 -12.00
N LEU A 721 53.68 29.96 -12.33
CA LEU A 721 54.96 30.73 -12.27
C LEU A 721 55.63 30.95 -13.66
N ASP A 722 55.06 30.44 -14.77
CA ASP A 722 55.47 30.73 -16.14
C ASP A 722 54.42 31.60 -16.84
#